data_4aeec92f10f1252545e1cf72b467f931
#
_entry.id   4aeec92f10f1252545e1cf72b467f931
#
_cell.length_a   1.000
_cell.length_b   1.000
_cell.length_c   1.000
_cell.angle_alpha   90.00
_cell.angle_beta   90.00
_cell.angle_gamma   90.00
#
_symmetry.space_group_name_H-M   'P 1'
#
loop_
_entity.id
_entity.type
_entity.pdbx_description
1 polymer ?
#
loop_
_entity_poly.entity_id
_entity_poly.type
_entity_poly.pdbx_seq_one_letter_code
_entity_poly.pdbx_strand_id
1 'polypeptide(L)'
;MEAGNVLTMDRLVALLWNDDPPPAAPRSVHAHVARLRAGLSPHGLRIVTAGTGYLADVDPREVDVHRFTAAVARAQALAHPAERAAVLGDALALWRGPLLAGVAGDELRERVGASVEGLRRLAVELRAQALLDGGAHEQVAAELPAQVAEHPTRERLVELLMVALYRGGRQAEALAVYRRTRELLVADLGVEPGPQLQRTHSRVLVRDPTLAAAPPGDTARPDPPRWRYLPRDIPDFTGRAADLDRLDALVPDGDGSATAVVITTIAGTAGIGKTALAVHWGHRTAGRYPDGQLYVNLRGYDTGRPLRPVEAFAQLLRALGLSGDKIPVAEPEAADLYRSVLADKRVLVLLDNARSVDQVRPLLPSSPGSVAVITSRDRLTGLLARDGARRLTLDVLRPDEAIALLSRILGADRVQAEPAAARELAALCGHLPLALRIAAANLADQPDRRIAEHVTALGEGNVVALAVEGDRQSALRAAFDQSYATLAPRGRRLFRSLGLLPGEDFTGAAAAALAGIAVDEVDEVLDRLCAAHLVVPHDDRRYTMHDLVRRYARELAGTVDGERRCRAAFARLCRWYLDTADAAARQLYPHMFRLPVTTRTSVQFDRTAALAWLDAERANLVAATVHAAEHGTGTLAWLLADTLRGYFYLRRNMVDWLATATAGRAAAEAAGDVRAQAAAHHSLGVAHASLSSYPQAAAHYASAVELSERIGWRECQAAATGNDGVLSLWTGRLPAAASAFNQALRLYRELDSPAGQAVNLANLGIVYLSSGHFDRAADNYRQALALHERAGARNSQALVLNNLGEVYRHMGRFDRAVDHFTAALAVHREVGGRSGEALVLGNLAAVYRDTGRHAEALDHAESALLVVRQTGDLHAEAYTLNRLATVHHALGRYQDAVDGHLEALALTRQTGSRDPETDAHLGLAAARLGLGQLAEADRHAAQALALSRRFSLRIFEGLALLAHARVHLARDEPDKAARYARRAWGILAGIGHRFGEARALEVLGCAAGGRG
;
A
#
# COMPACT_ATOMS: atom_id res chain seq x y z
N MET A 1 28.86 -39.90 -9.85
CA MET A 1 28.69 -38.50 -9.50
C MET A 1 29.17 -37.57 -10.57
N GLU A 2 30.25 -37.90 -11.27
CA GLU A 2 30.83 -37.09 -12.39
C GLU A 2 30.49 -37.71 -13.77
N ALA A 3 29.34 -38.36 -13.91
CA ALA A 3 28.93 -38.94 -15.21
C ALA A 3 28.86 -37.85 -16.29
N GLY A 4 29.44 -38.11 -17.44
CA GLY A 4 29.57 -37.13 -18.53
C GLY A 4 30.66 -36.10 -18.41
N ASN A 5 31.43 -36.08 -17.29
CA ASN A 5 32.54 -35.19 -17.08
C ASN A 5 33.89 -35.92 -17.13
N VAL A 6 34.94 -35.26 -17.65
CA VAL A 6 36.30 -35.85 -17.69
C VAL A 6 36.94 -35.67 -16.31
N LEU A 7 37.27 -36.80 -15.66
CA LEU A 7 38.10 -36.82 -14.47
C LEU A 7 39.56 -36.94 -14.85
N THR A 8 40.36 -35.90 -14.53
CA THR A 8 41.80 -35.92 -14.81
C THR A 8 42.53 -36.94 -13.93
N MET A 9 43.70 -37.41 -14.38
CA MET A 9 44.55 -38.34 -13.65
C MET A 9 44.86 -37.82 -12.24
N ASP A 10 45.26 -36.56 -12.14
CA ASP A 10 45.60 -35.93 -10.85
C ASP A 10 44.39 -35.89 -9.90
N ARG A 11 43.20 -35.62 -10.43
CA ARG A 11 41.97 -35.65 -9.62
C ARG A 11 41.61 -37.03 -9.14
N LEU A 12 41.83 -38.08 -9.96
CA LEU A 12 41.62 -39.49 -9.56
C LEU A 12 42.63 -39.93 -8.51
N VAL A 13 43.88 -39.55 -8.64
CA VAL A 13 44.94 -39.83 -7.65
C VAL A 13 44.63 -39.16 -6.34
N ALA A 14 44.24 -37.87 -6.35
CA ALA A 14 43.86 -37.13 -5.14
C ALA A 14 42.60 -37.70 -4.45
N LEU A 15 41.64 -38.23 -5.21
CA LEU A 15 40.46 -38.89 -4.66
C LEU A 15 40.76 -40.21 -3.99
N LEU A 16 41.77 -40.98 -4.51
CA LEU A 16 42.07 -42.36 -4.02
C LEU A 16 43.10 -42.36 -2.90
N TRP A 17 44.06 -41.43 -2.87
CA TRP A 17 45.19 -41.46 -1.93
C TRP A 17 45.39 -40.17 -1.13
N ASN A 18 44.48 -39.21 -1.22
CA ASN A 18 44.59 -37.90 -0.55
C ASN A 18 45.92 -37.15 -0.93
N ASP A 19 46.57 -36.57 0.07
CA ASP A 19 47.84 -35.81 -0.11
C ASP A 19 49.09 -36.67 -0.09
N ASP A 20 48.99 -38.04 0.06
CA ASP A 20 50.11 -38.95 0.09
C ASP A 20 50.00 -40.09 -0.95
N PRO A 21 50.05 -39.78 -2.26
CA PRO A 21 49.98 -40.77 -3.31
C PRO A 21 51.27 -41.51 -3.46
N PRO A 22 51.23 -42.86 -3.59
CA PRO A 22 52.45 -43.68 -3.84
C PRO A 22 53.06 -43.36 -5.19
N PRO A 23 54.38 -43.48 -5.40
CA PRO A 23 55.05 -43.15 -6.69
C PRO A 23 54.46 -43.89 -7.90
N ALA A 24 53.79 -45.01 -7.69
CA ALA A 24 53.10 -45.77 -8.73
C ALA A 24 51.61 -45.44 -8.90
N ALA A 25 51.07 -44.44 -8.22
CA ALA A 25 49.62 -44.07 -8.25
C ALA A 25 49.05 -44.02 -9.64
N PRO A 26 49.62 -43.32 -10.63
CA PRO A 26 49.04 -43.23 -11.99
C PRO A 26 48.95 -44.59 -12.67
N ARG A 27 49.97 -45.49 -12.48
CA ARG A 27 49.92 -46.84 -13.01
C ARG A 27 48.85 -47.72 -12.36
N SER A 28 48.62 -47.54 -11.06
CA SER A 28 47.54 -48.20 -10.33
C SER A 28 46.20 -47.80 -10.84
N VAL A 29 45.97 -46.48 -11.08
CA VAL A 29 44.73 -45.95 -11.70
C VAL A 29 44.48 -46.57 -13.07
N HIS A 30 45.52 -46.62 -13.94
CA HIS A 30 45.41 -47.26 -15.25
C HIS A 30 44.98 -48.72 -15.15
N ALA A 31 45.58 -49.51 -14.22
CA ALA A 31 45.23 -50.91 -14.00
C ALA A 31 43.81 -51.08 -13.47
N HIS A 32 43.34 -50.19 -12.58
CA HIS A 32 41.98 -50.23 -12.08
C HIS A 32 40.98 -49.89 -13.17
N VAL A 33 41.25 -48.86 -13.99
CA VAL A 33 40.39 -48.50 -15.13
C VAL A 33 40.33 -49.62 -16.15
N ALA A 34 41.44 -50.34 -16.45
CA ALA A 34 41.43 -51.49 -17.36
C ALA A 34 40.51 -52.60 -16.85
N ARG A 35 40.56 -52.90 -15.54
CA ARG A 35 39.70 -53.92 -14.90
C ARG A 35 38.25 -53.49 -14.92
N LEU A 36 37.95 -52.20 -14.62
CA LEU A 36 36.59 -51.67 -14.66
C LEU A 36 36.03 -51.72 -16.09
N ARG A 37 36.81 -51.38 -17.11
CA ARG A 37 36.36 -51.52 -18.51
C ARG A 37 35.99 -52.97 -18.86
N ALA A 38 36.78 -53.96 -18.46
CA ALA A 38 36.48 -55.37 -18.71
C ALA A 38 35.22 -55.84 -17.97
N GLY A 39 34.99 -55.36 -16.73
CA GLY A 39 33.80 -55.72 -15.92
C GLY A 39 32.53 -54.98 -16.33
N LEU A 40 32.59 -53.72 -16.81
CA LEU A 40 31.43 -52.91 -17.10
C LEU A 40 30.96 -53.05 -18.58
N SER A 41 31.85 -53.38 -19.50
CA SER A 41 31.55 -53.56 -20.94
C SER A 41 30.40 -54.52 -21.24
N PRO A 42 30.27 -55.69 -20.55
CA PRO A 42 29.10 -56.59 -20.73
C PRO A 42 27.75 -56.01 -20.33
N HIS A 43 27.79 -54.94 -19.49
CA HIS A 43 26.59 -54.25 -18.98
C HIS A 43 26.28 -52.93 -19.76
N GLY A 44 26.96 -52.69 -20.90
CA GLY A 44 26.76 -51.51 -21.75
C GLY A 44 27.39 -50.22 -21.21
N LEU A 45 28.12 -50.29 -20.08
CA LEU A 45 28.77 -49.12 -19.51
C LEU A 45 30.21 -49.00 -20.06
N ARG A 46 30.53 -47.79 -20.56
CA ARG A 46 31.85 -47.52 -21.21
C ARG A 46 32.63 -46.47 -20.44
N ILE A 47 33.90 -46.76 -20.20
CA ILE A 47 34.87 -45.76 -19.72
C ILE A 47 35.79 -45.40 -20.87
N VAL A 48 35.74 -44.15 -21.33
CA VAL A 48 36.48 -43.61 -22.45
C VAL A 48 37.69 -42.83 -21.92
N THR A 49 38.81 -42.92 -22.63
CA THR A 49 39.96 -42.02 -22.35
C THR A 49 39.70 -40.69 -23.08
N ALA A 50 39.74 -39.57 -22.34
CA ALA A 50 39.53 -38.24 -22.88
C ALA A 50 40.63 -37.30 -22.37
N GLY A 51 41.49 -36.82 -23.26
CA GLY A 51 42.66 -36.02 -22.91
C GLY A 51 43.58 -36.74 -21.88
N THR A 52 43.88 -36.09 -20.77
CA THR A 52 44.73 -36.62 -19.68
C THR A 52 43.92 -37.38 -18.62
N GLY A 53 42.68 -37.73 -18.89
CA GLY A 53 41.78 -38.35 -17.88
C GLY A 53 40.83 -39.40 -18.47
N TYR A 54 39.80 -39.73 -17.71
CA TYR A 54 38.80 -40.71 -18.04
C TYR A 54 37.37 -40.12 -17.92
N LEU A 55 36.47 -40.57 -18.78
CA LEU A 55 35.07 -40.21 -18.83
C LEU A 55 34.22 -41.49 -18.71
N ALA A 56 33.28 -41.54 -17.82
CA ALA A 56 32.19 -42.55 -17.86
C ALA A 56 31.15 -42.12 -18.88
N ASP A 57 31.07 -42.84 -19.99
CA ASP A 57 30.11 -42.58 -21.06
C ASP A 57 28.76 -43.21 -20.70
N VAL A 58 28.01 -42.48 -19.91
CA VAL A 58 26.69 -42.84 -19.36
C VAL A 58 25.76 -41.64 -19.45
N ASP A 59 24.53 -41.82 -19.91
CA ASP A 59 23.55 -40.75 -19.87
C ASP A 59 23.31 -40.31 -18.39
N PRO A 60 23.57 -39.05 -18.06
CA PRO A 60 23.28 -38.54 -16.71
C PRO A 60 21.85 -38.85 -16.22
N ARG A 61 20.89 -39.00 -17.13
CA ARG A 61 19.51 -39.34 -16.79
C ARG A 61 19.30 -40.75 -16.28
N GLU A 62 20.28 -41.65 -16.48
CA GLU A 62 20.24 -43.02 -15.98
C GLU A 62 20.90 -43.15 -14.59
N VAL A 63 21.63 -42.09 -14.16
CA VAL A 63 22.30 -42.06 -12.86
C VAL A 63 21.38 -41.48 -11.78
N ASP A 64 21.13 -42.22 -10.74
CA ASP A 64 20.20 -41.88 -9.64
C ASP A 64 20.50 -40.53 -8.98
N VAL A 65 21.77 -40.20 -8.75
CA VAL A 65 22.19 -38.89 -8.17
C VAL A 65 21.83 -37.72 -9.10
N HIS A 66 22.01 -37.87 -10.42
CA HIS A 66 21.64 -36.82 -11.37
C HIS A 66 20.13 -36.70 -11.52
N ARG A 67 19.42 -37.82 -11.51
CA ARG A 67 17.94 -37.87 -11.48
C ARG A 67 17.39 -37.16 -10.25
N PHE A 68 17.99 -37.45 -9.09
CA PHE A 68 17.64 -36.78 -7.82
C PHE A 68 17.85 -35.27 -7.91
N THR A 69 19.04 -34.84 -8.33
CA THR A 69 19.39 -33.40 -8.45
C THR A 69 18.43 -32.67 -9.40
N ALA A 70 18.17 -33.28 -10.58
CA ALA A 70 17.23 -32.70 -11.56
C ALA A 70 15.80 -32.65 -11.02
N ALA A 71 15.35 -33.65 -10.26
CA ALA A 71 14.02 -33.67 -9.66
C ALA A 71 13.86 -32.59 -8.58
N VAL A 72 14.88 -32.38 -7.73
CA VAL A 72 14.87 -31.30 -6.73
C VAL A 72 14.80 -29.92 -7.40
N ALA A 73 15.61 -29.67 -8.43
CA ALA A 73 15.59 -28.43 -9.20
C ALA A 73 14.22 -28.21 -9.88
N ARG A 74 13.64 -29.24 -10.47
CA ARG A 74 12.28 -29.19 -11.06
C ARG A 74 11.24 -28.87 -10.01
N ALA A 75 11.31 -29.49 -8.84
CA ALA A 75 10.36 -29.24 -7.74
C ALA A 75 10.40 -27.79 -7.23
N GLN A 76 11.57 -27.14 -7.22
CA GLN A 76 11.70 -25.74 -6.84
C GLN A 76 11.00 -24.78 -7.83
N ALA A 77 10.93 -25.17 -9.10
CA ALA A 77 10.25 -24.39 -10.14
C ALA A 77 8.72 -24.60 -10.17
N LEU A 78 8.19 -25.66 -9.51
CA LEU A 78 6.75 -25.96 -9.51
C LEU A 78 6.00 -25.02 -8.56
N ALA A 79 4.88 -24.48 -9.05
CA ALA A 79 4.01 -23.60 -8.28
C ALA A 79 3.08 -24.37 -7.33
N HIS A 80 2.61 -25.58 -7.71
CA HIS A 80 1.60 -26.33 -6.97
C HIS A 80 2.20 -27.17 -5.82
N PRO A 81 1.78 -26.96 -4.54
CA PRO A 81 2.33 -27.66 -3.40
C PRO A 81 2.19 -29.19 -3.52
N ALA A 82 1.03 -29.71 -3.98
CA ALA A 82 0.80 -31.14 -4.12
C ALA A 82 1.75 -31.79 -5.15
N GLU A 83 1.93 -31.16 -6.30
CA GLU A 83 2.88 -31.63 -7.33
C GLU A 83 4.33 -31.54 -6.86
N ARG A 84 4.68 -30.47 -6.16
CA ARG A 84 6.01 -30.30 -5.54
C ARG A 84 6.28 -31.38 -4.54
N ALA A 85 5.33 -31.69 -3.64
CA ALA A 85 5.44 -32.74 -2.64
C ALA A 85 5.60 -34.14 -3.28
N ALA A 86 4.86 -34.43 -4.35
CA ALA A 86 4.95 -35.67 -5.11
C ALA A 86 6.33 -35.85 -5.77
N VAL A 87 6.78 -34.85 -6.54
CA VAL A 87 8.09 -34.87 -7.23
C VAL A 87 9.24 -35.04 -6.23
N LEU A 88 9.17 -34.37 -5.07
CA LEU A 88 10.18 -34.51 -4.01
C LEU A 88 10.09 -35.89 -3.30
N GLY A 89 8.88 -36.44 -3.17
CA GLY A 89 8.67 -37.80 -2.67
C GLY A 89 9.34 -38.85 -3.57
N ASP A 90 9.09 -38.75 -4.87
CA ASP A 90 9.71 -39.64 -5.87
C ASP A 90 11.25 -39.49 -5.91
N ALA A 91 11.75 -38.25 -5.78
CA ALA A 91 13.17 -37.98 -5.70
C ALA A 91 13.81 -38.62 -4.46
N LEU A 92 13.20 -38.47 -3.29
CA LEU A 92 13.66 -39.07 -2.04
C LEU A 92 13.59 -40.61 -2.04
N ALA A 93 12.66 -41.20 -2.78
CA ALA A 93 12.56 -42.65 -2.97
C ALA A 93 13.72 -43.27 -3.77
N LEU A 94 14.53 -42.45 -4.47
CA LEU A 94 15.77 -42.91 -5.10
C LEU A 94 16.85 -43.28 -4.08
N TRP A 95 16.71 -42.84 -2.84
CA TRP A 95 17.66 -43.16 -1.76
C TRP A 95 17.32 -44.49 -1.09
N ARG A 96 18.21 -45.46 -1.25
CA ARG A 96 18.05 -46.84 -0.70
C ARG A 96 18.90 -47.05 0.56
N GLY A 97 19.63 -46.02 0.98
CA GLY A 97 20.57 -46.07 2.12
C GLY A 97 21.56 -44.92 2.07
N PRO A 98 22.57 -44.92 2.93
CA PRO A 98 23.63 -43.91 2.87
C PRO A 98 24.36 -43.89 1.52
N LEU A 99 24.77 -42.71 1.06
CA LEU A 99 25.44 -42.56 -0.21
C LEU A 99 26.73 -43.42 -0.25
N LEU A 100 26.92 -44.16 -1.35
CA LEU A 100 28.08 -45.06 -1.55
C LEU A 100 28.27 -46.09 -0.42
N ALA A 101 27.21 -46.54 0.25
CA ALA A 101 27.25 -47.53 1.30
C ALA A 101 27.87 -48.83 0.79
N GLY A 102 28.87 -49.36 1.54
CA GLY A 102 29.59 -50.59 1.19
C GLY A 102 30.59 -50.48 0.01
N VAL A 103 30.70 -49.29 -0.62
CA VAL A 103 31.58 -49.07 -1.79
C VAL A 103 32.74 -48.16 -1.45
N ALA A 104 32.58 -47.18 -0.56
CA ALA A 104 33.60 -46.21 -0.20
C ALA A 104 33.79 -46.11 1.31
N GLY A 105 35.02 -45.81 1.74
CA GLY A 105 35.31 -45.46 3.15
C GLY A 105 34.68 -44.15 3.54
N ASP A 106 34.54 -43.93 4.86
CA ASP A 106 33.79 -42.72 5.38
C ASP A 106 34.42 -41.43 4.94
N GLU A 107 35.71 -41.28 4.90
CA GLU A 107 36.43 -40.07 4.46
C GLU A 107 36.13 -39.70 3.00
N LEU A 108 36.15 -40.69 2.09
CA LEU A 108 35.83 -40.47 0.69
C LEU A 108 34.34 -40.10 0.51
N ARG A 109 33.48 -40.74 1.34
CA ARG A 109 32.06 -40.50 1.35
C ARG A 109 31.71 -39.06 1.77
N GLU A 110 32.35 -38.54 2.82
CA GLU A 110 32.23 -37.16 3.26
C GLU A 110 32.70 -36.17 2.22
N ARG A 111 33.86 -36.39 1.62
CA ARG A 111 34.41 -35.48 0.62
C ARG A 111 33.62 -35.40 -0.67
N VAL A 112 33.09 -36.50 -1.15
CA VAL A 112 32.38 -36.58 -2.44
C VAL A 112 30.89 -36.43 -2.25
N GLY A 113 30.34 -36.78 -1.09
CA GLY A 113 28.90 -36.85 -0.80
C GLY A 113 28.31 -35.66 -0.09
N ALA A 114 29.11 -34.76 0.51
CA ALA A 114 28.62 -33.68 1.36
C ALA A 114 27.58 -32.77 0.67
N SER A 115 27.80 -32.44 -0.60
CA SER A 115 26.88 -31.62 -1.39
C SER A 115 25.56 -32.32 -1.70
N VAL A 116 25.60 -33.62 -2.00
CA VAL A 116 24.42 -34.42 -2.36
C VAL A 116 23.59 -34.75 -1.11
N GLU A 117 24.23 -35.01 0.02
CA GLU A 117 23.60 -35.16 1.32
C GLU A 117 22.97 -33.85 1.82
N GLY A 118 23.64 -32.70 1.55
CA GLY A 118 23.09 -31.39 1.77
C GLY A 118 21.79 -31.14 0.97
N LEU A 119 21.82 -31.54 -0.31
CA LEU A 119 20.64 -31.44 -1.20
C LEU A 119 19.51 -32.38 -0.76
N ARG A 120 19.82 -33.58 -0.22
CA ARG A 120 18.83 -34.50 0.37
C ARG A 120 18.10 -33.86 1.52
N ARG A 121 18.84 -33.26 2.46
CA ARG A 121 18.23 -32.55 3.60
C ARG A 121 17.34 -31.38 3.15
N LEU A 122 17.79 -30.60 2.17
CA LEU A 122 16.97 -29.56 1.57
C LEU A 122 15.68 -30.12 0.93
N ALA A 123 15.77 -31.26 0.24
CA ALA A 123 14.60 -31.90 -0.37
C ALA A 123 13.57 -32.34 0.68
N VAL A 124 14.01 -32.83 1.84
CA VAL A 124 13.14 -33.18 2.98
C VAL A 124 12.40 -31.93 3.50
N GLU A 125 13.13 -30.83 3.69
CA GLU A 125 12.55 -29.55 4.15
C GLU A 125 11.52 -29.00 3.15
N LEU A 126 11.87 -28.96 1.87
CA LEU A 126 10.99 -28.48 0.81
C LEU A 126 9.73 -29.36 0.68
N ARG A 127 9.86 -30.70 0.85
CA ARG A 127 8.71 -31.61 0.83
C ARG A 127 7.81 -31.38 2.03
N ALA A 128 8.38 -31.28 3.22
CA ALA A 128 7.61 -31.00 4.44
C ALA A 128 6.87 -29.65 4.36
N GLN A 129 7.53 -28.62 3.84
CA GLN A 129 6.89 -27.32 3.59
C GLN A 129 5.74 -27.44 2.57
N ALA A 130 5.96 -28.14 1.45
CA ALA A 130 4.94 -28.35 0.44
C ALA A 130 3.72 -29.14 0.96
N LEU A 131 3.94 -30.15 1.81
CA LEU A 131 2.88 -30.88 2.48
C LEU A 131 2.10 -30.01 3.46
N LEU A 132 2.78 -29.15 4.22
CA LEU A 132 2.12 -28.17 5.11
C LEU A 132 1.31 -27.13 4.33
N ASP A 133 1.83 -26.66 3.21
CA ASP A 133 1.14 -25.74 2.32
C ASP A 133 -0.10 -26.39 1.67
N GLY A 134 -0.04 -27.70 1.42
CA GLY A 134 -1.16 -28.54 0.95
C GLY A 134 -2.12 -29.03 2.05
N GLY A 135 -1.94 -28.62 3.31
CA GLY A 135 -2.80 -29.02 4.43
C GLY A 135 -2.54 -30.43 5.01
N ALA A 136 -1.54 -31.16 4.51
CA ALA A 136 -1.21 -32.53 4.94
C ALA A 136 -0.31 -32.54 6.21
N HIS A 137 -0.72 -31.79 7.24
CA HIS A 137 0.07 -31.61 8.47
C HIS A 137 0.23 -32.90 9.28
N GLU A 138 -0.75 -33.82 9.26
CA GLU A 138 -0.67 -35.12 9.92
C GLU A 138 0.46 -36.00 9.32
N GLN A 139 0.62 -35.96 7.98
CA GLN A 139 1.68 -36.67 7.30
C GLN A 139 3.07 -36.14 7.70
N VAL A 140 3.21 -34.81 7.78
CA VAL A 140 4.46 -34.18 8.25
C VAL A 140 4.74 -34.52 9.70
N ALA A 141 3.72 -34.50 10.57
CA ALA A 141 3.85 -34.88 11.97
C ALA A 141 4.23 -36.35 12.17
N ALA A 142 3.91 -37.23 11.23
CA ALA A 142 4.30 -38.64 11.24
C ALA A 142 5.72 -38.88 10.71
N GLU A 143 6.12 -38.20 9.63
CA GLU A 143 7.39 -38.46 8.94
C GLU A 143 8.60 -37.69 9.53
N LEU A 144 8.40 -36.44 9.96
CA LEU A 144 9.49 -35.53 10.34
C LEU A 144 10.19 -35.86 11.68
N PRO A 145 9.54 -36.48 12.70
CA PRO A 145 10.21 -36.76 13.96
C PRO A 145 11.49 -37.57 13.82
N ALA A 146 11.57 -38.53 12.89
CA ALA A 146 12.77 -39.32 12.62
C ALA A 146 13.91 -38.45 12.07
N GLN A 147 13.60 -37.54 11.19
CA GLN A 147 14.57 -36.61 10.60
C GLN A 147 15.08 -35.57 11.61
N VAL A 148 14.20 -35.10 12.50
CA VAL A 148 14.57 -34.20 13.61
C VAL A 148 15.47 -34.95 14.62
N ALA A 149 15.20 -36.23 14.90
CA ALA A 149 16.06 -37.03 15.79
C ALA A 149 17.44 -37.26 15.18
N GLU A 150 17.56 -37.44 13.86
CA GLU A 150 18.83 -37.61 13.14
C GLU A 150 19.61 -36.30 13.06
N HIS A 151 18.90 -35.13 12.95
CA HIS A 151 19.51 -33.81 12.82
C HIS A 151 18.90 -32.81 13.83
N PRO A 152 19.13 -32.96 15.15
CA PRO A 152 18.41 -32.21 16.17
C PRO A 152 18.76 -30.73 16.25
N THR A 153 19.91 -30.32 15.69
CA THR A 153 20.35 -28.90 15.62
C THR A 153 19.86 -28.20 14.37
N ARG A 154 19.11 -28.87 13.47
CA ARG A 154 18.64 -28.30 12.24
C ARG A 154 17.28 -27.63 12.48
N GLU A 155 17.33 -26.37 12.90
CA GLU A 155 16.18 -25.58 13.35
C GLU A 155 15.01 -25.52 12.36
N ARG A 156 15.28 -25.57 11.04
CA ARG A 156 14.23 -25.54 10.02
C ARG A 156 13.35 -26.80 10.06
N LEU A 157 13.91 -27.97 10.28
CA LEU A 157 13.13 -29.21 10.44
C LEU A 157 12.28 -29.16 11.72
N VAL A 158 12.84 -28.64 12.80
CA VAL A 158 12.17 -28.43 14.07
C VAL A 158 10.98 -27.50 13.92
N GLU A 159 11.19 -26.38 13.24
CA GLU A 159 10.14 -25.40 12.95
C GLU A 159 8.95 -26.02 12.19
N LEU A 160 9.25 -26.76 11.10
CA LEU A 160 8.23 -27.43 10.29
C LEU A 160 7.46 -28.47 11.11
N LEU A 161 8.13 -29.23 11.98
CA LEU A 161 7.50 -30.19 12.89
C LEU A 161 6.61 -29.47 13.91
N MET A 162 7.06 -28.35 14.49
CA MET A 162 6.25 -27.57 15.42
C MET A 162 4.96 -27.07 14.77
N VAL A 163 5.03 -26.55 13.54
CA VAL A 163 3.86 -26.10 12.79
C VAL A 163 2.92 -27.27 12.49
N ALA A 164 3.44 -28.42 12.08
CA ALA A 164 2.65 -29.62 11.82
C ALA A 164 1.87 -30.09 13.06
N LEU A 165 2.56 -30.20 14.20
CA LEU A 165 1.96 -30.59 15.47
C LEU A 165 0.92 -29.58 15.95
N TYR A 166 1.19 -28.29 15.82
CA TYR A 166 0.26 -27.26 16.20
C TYR A 166 -1.03 -27.29 15.36
N ARG A 167 -0.93 -27.48 14.04
CA ARG A 167 -2.07 -27.65 13.14
C ARG A 167 -2.89 -28.91 13.43
N GLY A 168 -2.24 -29.97 13.88
CA GLY A 168 -2.88 -31.21 14.38
C GLY A 168 -3.45 -31.11 15.80
N GLY A 169 -3.55 -29.88 16.38
CA GLY A 169 -4.07 -29.70 17.75
C GLY A 169 -3.12 -30.09 18.87
N ARG A 170 -1.89 -30.57 18.56
CA ARG A 170 -0.89 -31.11 19.47
C ARG A 170 0.06 -30.01 19.99
N GLN A 171 -0.49 -28.90 20.48
CA GLN A 171 0.29 -27.73 20.93
C GLN A 171 1.34 -28.07 22.00
N ALA A 172 0.98 -28.91 22.96
CA ALA A 172 1.90 -29.29 24.05
C ALA A 172 3.16 -30.03 23.51
N GLU A 173 3.00 -30.85 22.50
CA GLU A 173 4.10 -31.57 21.86
C GLU A 173 4.96 -30.62 20.99
N ALA A 174 4.34 -29.69 20.28
CA ALA A 174 5.09 -28.67 19.55
C ALA A 174 6.02 -27.87 20.48
N LEU A 175 5.52 -27.45 21.64
CA LEU A 175 6.32 -26.76 22.67
C LEU A 175 7.39 -27.65 23.31
N ALA A 176 7.13 -28.96 23.43
CA ALA A 176 8.10 -29.92 23.95
C ALA A 176 9.28 -30.12 22.97
N VAL A 177 9.00 -30.17 21.67
CA VAL A 177 10.02 -30.23 20.61
C VAL A 177 10.95 -29.01 20.69
N TYR A 178 10.40 -27.82 20.81
CA TYR A 178 11.20 -26.58 20.96
C TYR A 178 12.12 -26.64 22.19
N ARG A 179 11.57 -26.99 23.35
CA ARG A 179 12.36 -27.06 24.61
C ARG A 179 13.53 -28.03 24.50
N ARG A 180 13.30 -29.21 23.92
CA ARG A 180 14.34 -30.20 23.72
C ARG A 180 15.43 -29.70 22.78
N THR A 181 15.04 -29.04 21.66
CA THR A 181 16.01 -28.49 20.74
C THR A 181 16.81 -27.36 21.35
N ARG A 182 16.17 -26.47 22.11
CA ARG A 182 16.85 -25.40 22.84
C ARG A 182 17.87 -25.94 23.84
N GLU A 183 17.50 -26.97 24.62
CA GLU A 183 18.40 -27.61 25.57
C GLU A 183 19.65 -28.19 24.87
N LEU A 184 19.47 -28.81 23.71
CA LEU A 184 20.57 -29.36 22.92
C LEU A 184 21.47 -28.26 22.34
N LEU A 185 20.89 -27.20 21.75
CA LEU A 185 21.64 -26.08 21.16
C LEU A 185 22.47 -25.36 22.23
N VAL A 186 21.91 -25.16 23.42
CA VAL A 186 22.61 -24.51 24.53
C VAL A 186 23.70 -25.44 25.12
N ALA A 187 23.42 -26.76 25.27
CA ALA A 187 24.36 -27.70 25.86
C ALA A 187 25.54 -28.00 24.92
N ASP A 188 25.28 -28.24 23.63
CA ASP A 188 26.28 -28.72 22.68
C ASP A 188 27.03 -27.62 21.96
N LEU A 189 26.35 -26.50 21.65
CA LEU A 189 26.87 -25.39 20.83
C LEU A 189 26.99 -24.06 21.60
N GLY A 190 26.42 -23.96 22.81
CA GLY A 190 26.43 -22.73 23.60
C GLY A 190 25.58 -21.59 23.01
N VAL A 191 24.63 -21.90 22.12
CA VAL A 191 23.81 -20.89 21.41
C VAL A 191 22.32 -21.07 21.67
N GLU A 192 21.57 -20.00 21.77
CA GLU A 192 20.10 -20.04 21.80
C GLU A 192 19.56 -20.34 20.39
N PRO A 193 18.32 -20.91 20.28
CA PRO A 193 17.66 -21.11 19.01
C PRO A 193 17.59 -19.84 18.17
N GLY A 194 17.72 -19.97 16.87
CA GLY A 194 17.67 -18.88 15.93
C GLY A 194 16.32 -18.12 15.92
N PRO A 195 16.29 -16.87 15.41
CA PRO A 195 15.12 -15.99 15.50
C PRO A 195 13.85 -16.55 14.84
N GLN A 196 14.01 -17.40 13.82
CA GLN A 196 12.89 -18.01 13.11
C GLN A 196 12.17 -19.03 13.99
N LEU A 197 12.93 -19.93 14.63
CA LEU A 197 12.40 -20.95 15.53
C LEU A 197 11.79 -20.31 16.79
N GLN A 198 12.42 -19.27 17.34
CA GLN A 198 11.87 -18.50 18.47
C GLN A 198 10.55 -17.81 18.10
N ARG A 199 10.42 -17.24 16.89
CA ARG A 199 9.17 -16.67 16.40
C ARG A 199 8.07 -17.72 16.31
N THR A 200 8.36 -18.87 15.73
CA THR A 200 7.38 -19.96 15.63
C THR A 200 6.97 -20.45 17.01
N HIS A 201 7.88 -20.56 17.97
CA HIS A 201 7.58 -20.86 19.35
C HIS A 201 6.63 -19.83 19.99
N SER A 202 6.93 -18.54 19.85
CA SER A 202 6.10 -17.45 20.37
C SER A 202 4.69 -17.46 19.77
N ARG A 203 4.58 -17.71 18.46
CA ARG A 203 3.29 -17.81 17.76
C ARG A 203 2.46 -19.01 18.24
N VAL A 204 3.11 -20.16 18.51
CA VAL A 204 2.45 -21.34 19.09
C VAL A 204 1.97 -21.06 20.52
N LEU A 205 2.75 -20.33 21.33
CA LEU A 205 2.36 -19.93 22.69
C LEU A 205 1.12 -19.06 22.76
N VAL A 206 1.04 -18.03 21.88
CA VAL A 206 -0.10 -17.10 21.83
C VAL A 206 -1.29 -17.60 21.03
N ARG A 207 -1.23 -18.85 20.55
CA ARG A 207 -2.27 -19.45 19.70
C ARG A 207 -2.59 -18.62 18.46
N ASP A 208 -1.57 -18.13 17.78
CA ASP A 208 -1.71 -17.30 16.59
C ASP A 208 -2.58 -18.00 15.54
N PRO A 209 -3.75 -17.45 15.18
CA PRO A 209 -4.66 -18.06 14.21
C PRO A 209 -4.05 -18.21 12.82
N THR A 210 -3.03 -17.43 12.48
CA THR A 210 -2.34 -17.53 11.18
C THR A 210 -1.47 -18.78 11.04
N LEU A 211 -1.19 -19.50 12.13
CA LEU A 211 -0.56 -20.82 12.11
C LEU A 211 -1.56 -21.96 11.86
N ALA A 212 -2.86 -21.74 12.09
CA ALA A 212 -3.89 -22.76 11.89
C ALA A 212 -3.95 -23.18 10.40
N ALA A 213 -4.25 -24.46 10.15
CA ALA A 213 -4.52 -24.91 8.79
C ALA A 213 -5.82 -24.25 8.28
N ALA A 214 -5.83 -23.82 7.03
CA ALA A 214 -7.08 -23.54 6.36
C ALA A 214 -7.95 -24.83 6.33
N PRO A 215 -9.27 -24.77 6.53
CA PRO A 215 -10.13 -25.94 6.52
C PRO A 215 -9.95 -26.69 5.19
N PRO A 216 -9.98 -28.04 5.20
CA PRO A 216 -9.90 -28.82 3.97
C PRO A 216 -11.21 -28.67 3.20
N GLY A 217 -11.23 -27.81 2.23
CA GLY A 217 -12.38 -27.49 1.41
C GLY A 217 -11.99 -26.45 0.39
N ASP A 218 -11.79 -26.87 -0.82
CA ASP A 218 -11.32 -26.09 -1.95
C ASP A 218 -9.85 -25.68 -1.91
N THR A 219 -9.04 -26.40 -2.70
CA THR A 219 -7.68 -26.00 -3.06
C THR A 219 -7.70 -24.84 -4.06
N ALA A 220 -8.30 -23.74 -3.63
CA ALA A 220 -7.97 -22.44 -4.19
C ALA A 220 -6.82 -21.88 -3.34
N ARG A 221 -5.74 -21.47 -3.98
CA ARG A 221 -4.77 -20.48 -3.46
C ARG A 221 -5.53 -19.50 -2.56
N PRO A 222 -4.96 -18.87 -1.50
CA PRO A 222 -5.33 -17.52 -1.23
C PRO A 222 -4.99 -16.77 -2.52
N ASP A 223 -6.02 -16.63 -3.37
CA ASP A 223 -5.94 -15.75 -4.51
C ASP A 223 -5.34 -14.44 -4.00
N PRO A 224 -4.35 -13.86 -4.69
CA PRO A 224 -4.00 -12.47 -4.46
C PRO A 224 -5.33 -11.73 -4.43
N PRO A 225 -5.55 -10.76 -3.54
CA PRO A 225 -6.86 -10.18 -3.33
C PRO A 225 -7.44 -9.85 -4.69
N ARG A 226 -8.42 -10.63 -5.14
CA ARG A 226 -9.07 -10.40 -6.44
C ARG A 226 -9.82 -9.11 -6.25
N TRP A 227 -9.36 -8.05 -6.89
CA TRP A 227 -10.02 -6.76 -6.87
C TRP A 227 -11.40 -6.91 -7.53
N ARG A 228 -12.46 -6.96 -6.72
CA ARG A 228 -13.84 -7.11 -7.18
C ARG A 228 -14.62 -5.84 -6.88
N TYR A 229 -14.46 -4.86 -7.75
CA TYR A 229 -15.07 -3.54 -7.60
C TYR A 229 -16.20 -3.25 -8.58
N LEU A 230 -16.73 -4.28 -9.26
CA LEU A 230 -17.92 -4.09 -10.07
C LEU A 230 -19.14 -3.82 -9.18
N PRO A 231 -20.05 -2.92 -9.61
CA PRO A 231 -21.36 -2.79 -9.01
C PRO A 231 -22.12 -4.14 -8.99
N ARG A 232 -23.12 -4.27 -8.11
CA ARG A 232 -23.97 -5.47 -8.07
C ARG A 232 -24.58 -5.75 -9.43
N ASP A 233 -24.59 -7.02 -9.80
CA ASP A 233 -25.31 -7.46 -11.00
C ASP A 233 -26.82 -7.30 -10.83
N ILE A 234 -27.51 -7.12 -11.95
CA ILE A 234 -28.97 -6.95 -11.97
C ILE A 234 -29.60 -8.35 -11.96
N PRO A 235 -30.35 -8.75 -10.92
CA PRO A 235 -30.94 -10.09 -10.79
C PRO A 235 -31.82 -10.49 -11.98
N ASP A 236 -32.53 -9.51 -12.54
CA ASP A 236 -33.50 -9.71 -13.64
C ASP A 236 -32.94 -9.28 -15.01
N PHE A 237 -31.64 -9.44 -15.22
CA PHE A 237 -31.07 -9.15 -16.54
C PHE A 237 -31.73 -10.07 -17.60
N THR A 238 -32.34 -9.45 -18.62
CA THR A 238 -33.15 -10.17 -19.61
C THR A 238 -32.85 -9.65 -21.01
N GLY A 239 -32.80 -10.58 -21.99
CA GLY A 239 -32.51 -10.27 -23.39
C GLY A 239 -31.03 -10.03 -23.63
N ARG A 240 -30.71 -9.36 -24.75
CA ARG A 240 -29.34 -8.96 -25.10
C ARG A 240 -28.37 -10.13 -25.40
N ALA A 241 -28.86 -11.33 -25.64
CA ALA A 241 -28.00 -12.51 -25.92
C ALA A 241 -27.01 -12.22 -27.07
N ALA A 242 -27.50 -11.64 -28.16
CA ALA A 242 -26.67 -11.30 -29.32
C ALA A 242 -25.61 -10.24 -29.02
N ASP A 243 -25.90 -9.27 -28.09
CA ASP A 243 -24.94 -8.25 -27.70
C ASP A 243 -23.88 -8.83 -26.73
N LEU A 244 -24.27 -9.76 -25.85
CA LEU A 244 -23.37 -10.53 -25.00
C LEU A 244 -22.43 -11.43 -25.83
N ASP A 245 -22.96 -12.12 -26.81
CA ASP A 245 -22.16 -12.97 -27.73
C ASP A 245 -21.16 -12.12 -28.52
N ARG A 246 -21.55 -10.92 -28.93
CA ARG A 246 -20.61 -9.96 -29.56
C ARG A 246 -19.51 -9.51 -28.60
N LEU A 247 -19.83 -9.26 -27.34
CA LEU A 247 -18.81 -8.92 -26.33
C LEU A 247 -17.87 -10.09 -26.08
N ASP A 248 -18.40 -11.31 -26.00
CA ASP A 248 -17.58 -12.52 -25.86
C ASP A 248 -16.64 -12.75 -27.05
N ALA A 249 -17.13 -12.52 -28.29
CA ALA A 249 -16.32 -12.64 -29.50
C ALA A 249 -15.20 -11.57 -29.61
N LEU A 250 -15.27 -10.49 -28.83
CA LEU A 250 -14.23 -9.46 -28.78
C LEU A 250 -13.05 -9.83 -27.89
N VAL A 251 -13.24 -10.79 -26.98
CA VAL A 251 -12.22 -11.26 -26.04
C VAL A 251 -11.64 -12.58 -26.55
N PRO A 252 -10.35 -12.65 -26.87
CA PRO A 252 -9.71 -13.89 -27.28
C PRO A 252 -9.85 -14.99 -26.22
N ASP A 253 -10.18 -16.21 -26.65
CA ASP A 253 -10.16 -17.35 -25.75
C ASP A 253 -8.74 -17.61 -25.24
N GLY A 254 -8.62 -17.83 -23.97
CA GLY A 254 -7.54 -17.87 -23.01
C GLY A 254 -6.18 -18.50 -23.32
N ASP A 255 -5.68 -18.55 -24.51
CA ASP A 255 -4.43 -19.25 -24.89
C ASP A 255 -3.17 -18.35 -24.92
N GLY A 256 -3.04 -17.37 -24.05
CA GLY A 256 -1.73 -16.70 -23.83
C GLY A 256 -1.16 -15.90 -25.02
N SER A 257 -1.83 -15.85 -26.17
CA SER A 257 -1.36 -15.19 -27.40
C SER A 257 -1.87 -13.74 -27.57
N ALA A 258 -2.62 -13.20 -26.61
CA ALA A 258 -3.09 -11.81 -26.68
C ALA A 258 -1.88 -10.87 -26.52
N THR A 259 -1.42 -10.31 -27.62
CA THR A 259 -0.30 -9.34 -27.65
C THR A 259 -0.74 -7.90 -27.40
N ALA A 260 -2.06 -7.63 -27.27
CA ALA A 260 -2.61 -6.30 -27.13
C ALA A 260 -3.79 -6.27 -26.13
N VAL A 261 -4.07 -5.07 -25.61
CA VAL A 261 -5.25 -4.77 -24.80
C VAL A 261 -6.49 -4.71 -25.68
N VAL A 262 -7.59 -5.32 -25.26
CA VAL A 262 -8.89 -5.21 -25.93
C VAL A 262 -9.65 -4.01 -25.39
N ILE A 263 -10.01 -3.07 -26.23
CA ILE A 263 -10.79 -1.89 -25.88
C ILE A 263 -12.15 -1.98 -26.57
N THR A 264 -13.23 -1.93 -25.77
CA THR A 264 -14.60 -1.98 -26.27
C THR A 264 -15.40 -0.79 -25.79
N THR A 265 -16.05 -0.09 -26.72
CA THR A 265 -16.97 1.01 -26.38
C THR A 265 -18.42 0.56 -26.58
N ILE A 266 -19.24 0.68 -25.51
CA ILE A 266 -20.69 0.44 -25.54
C ILE A 266 -21.38 1.79 -25.68
N ALA A 267 -21.87 2.11 -26.87
CA ALA A 267 -22.54 3.37 -27.19
C ALA A 267 -24.06 3.18 -27.27
N GLY A 268 -24.81 4.22 -26.97
CA GLY A 268 -26.27 4.21 -27.11
C GLY A 268 -26.95 5.30 -26.27
N THR A 269 -28.25 5.48 -26.49
CA THR A 269 -29.06 6.48 -25.79
C THR A 269 -29.13 6.24 -24.28
N ALA A 270 -29.55 7.26 -23.54
CA ALA A 270 -29.80 7.17 -22.10
C ALA A 270 -30.90 6.13 -21.77
N GLY A 271 -30.74 5.36 -20.70
CA GLY A 271 -31.73 4.36 -20.24
C GLY A 271 -31.75 3.04 -21.05
N ILE A 272 -30.90 2.88 -22.07
CA ILE A 272 -30.85 1.71 -22.95
C ILE A 272 -30.18 0.45 -22.32
N GLY A 273 -29.58 0.60 -21.15
CA GLY A 273 -28.96 -0.50 -20.42
C GLY A 273 -27.46 -0.72 -20.66
N LYS A 274 -26.68 0.31 -21.07
CA LYS A 274 -25.22 0.20 -21.30
C LYS A 274 -24.44 -0.29 -20.09
N THR A 275 -24.61 0.42 -18.97
CA THR A 275 -23.96 0.06 -17.69
C THR A 275 -24.39 -1.33 -17.23
N ALA A 276 -25.71 -1.61 -17.31
CA ALA A 276 -26.27 -2.92 -16.95
C ALA A 276 -25.64 -4.07 -17.77
N LEU A 277 -25.51 -3.89 -19.10
CA LEU A 277 -24.87 -4.89 -19.97
C LEU A 277 -23.40 -5.06 -19.63
N ALA A 278 -22.66 -3.96 -19.42
CA ALA A 278 -21.24 -3.98 -19.11
C ALA A 278 -20.94 -4.65 -17.75
N VAL A 279 -21.74 -4.34 -16.73
CA VAL A 279 -21.63 -4.93 -15.39
C VAL A 279 -21.99 -6.42 -15.43
N HIS A 280 -23.13 -6.79 -16.08
CA HIS A 280 -23.56 -8.18 -16.21
C HIS A 280 -22.51 -9.02 -16.96
N TRP A 281 -21.99 -8.52 -18.08
CA TRP A 281 -20.92 -9.17 -18.81
C TRP A 281 -19.63 -9.30 -17.99
N GLY A 282 -19.28 -8.27 -17.22
CA GLY A 282 -18.13 -8.28 -16.34
C GLY A 282 -18.22 -9.36 -15.24
N HIS A 283 -19.40 -9.54 -14.61
CA HIS A 283 -19.63 -10.62 -13.66
C HIS A 283 -19.55 -12.00 -14.32
N ARG A 284 -20.15 -12.16 -15.51
CA ARG A 284 -20.14 -13.42 -16.26
C ARG A 284 -18.72 -13.86 -16.65
N THR A 285 -17.86 -12.90 -17.00
CA THR A 285 -16.49 -13.15 -17.45
C THR A 285 -15.44 -13.03 -16.35
N ALA A 286 -15.86 -12.87 -15.09
CA ALA A 286 -14.96 -12.66 -13.94
C ALA A 286 -13.82 -13.69 -13.83
N GLY A 287 -14.06 -14.96 -14.17
CA GLY A 287 -13.06 -16.02 -14.17
C GLY A 287 -11.94 -15.86 -15.20
N ARG A 288 -12.14 -15.04 -16.25
CA ARG A 288 -11.13 -14.76 -17.30
C ARG A 288 -10.09 -13.72 -16.85
N TYR A 289 -10.39 -12.94 -15.80
CA TYR A 289 -9.54 -11.88 -15.26
C TYR A 289 -9.11 -12.23 -13.83
N PRO A 290 -8.09 -13.09 -13.67
CA PRO A 290 -7.70 -13.64 -12.38
C PRO A 290 -7.20 -12.58 -11.40
N ASP A 291 -6.62 -11.48 -11.90
CA ASP A 291 -6.10 -10.41 -11.05
C ASP A 291 -7.20 -9.43 -10.60
N GLY A 292 -8.36 -9.38 -11.28
CA GLY A 292 -9.52 -8.66 -10.78
C GLY A 292 -10.29 -7.81 -11.78
N GLN A 293 -11.30 -7.11 -11.25
CA GLN A 293 -12.16 -6.19 -11.99
C GLN A 293 -12.18 -4.82 -11.29
N LEU A 294 -11.94 -3.80 -12.06
CA LEU A 294 -11.93 -2.40 -11.64
C LEU A 294 -13.12 -1.67 -12.25
N TYR A 295 -13.73 -0.79 -11.48
CA TYR A 295 -14.84 0.05 -11.92
C TYR A 295 -14.60 1.50 -11.54
N VAL A 296 -14.90 2.42 -12.43
CA VAL A 296 -14.99 3.84 -12.12
C VAL A 296 -16.07 4.51 -12.94
N ASN A 297 -16.93 5.28 -12.28
CA ASN A 297 -17.91 6.15 -12.95
C ASN A 297 -17.26 7.50 -13.26
N LEU A 298 -17.10 7.82 -14.54
CA LEU A 298 -16.47 9.03 -15.00
C LEU A 298 -17.37 10.27 -14.97
N ARG A 299 -18.65 10.11 -14.59
CA ARG A 299 -19.63 11.21 -14.43
C ARG A 299 -19.77 12.12 -15.66
N GLY A 300 -19.57 11.56 -16.85
CA GLY A 300 -19.52 12.35 -18.08
C GLY A 300 -20.81 13.10 -18.41
N TYR A 301 -21.95 12.60 -17.97
CA TYR A 301 -23.28 13.15 -18.24
C TYR A 301 -24.08 13.43 -16.96
N ASP A 302 -23.42 13.43 -15.82
CA ASP A 302 -23.99 13.82 -14.54
C ASP A 302 -24.23 15.33 -14.50
N THR A 303 -24.98 15.76 -13.48
CA THR A 303 -25.33 17.16 -13.26
C THR A 303 -24.19 17.98 -12.67
N GLY A 304 -23.13 17.32 -12.18
CA GLY A 304 -21.88 17.91 -11.71
C GLY A 304 -20.80 17.92 -12.79
N ARG A 305 -19.58 18.35 -12.41
CA ARG A 305 -18.44 18.28 -13.32
C ARG A 305 -18.04 16.82 -13.58
N PRO A 306 -17.61 16.48 -14.80
CA PRO A 306 -17.01 15.20 -15.09
C PRO A 306 -15.79 14.93 -14.21
N LEU A 307 -15.56 13.66 -13.87
CA LEU A 307 -14.40 13.26 -13.10
C LEU A 307 -13.12 13.50 -13.91
N ARG A 308 -12.13 14.18 -13.32
CA ARG A 308 -10.84 14.39 -13.99
C ARG A 308 -10.02 13.10 -13.98
N PRO A 309 -9.13 12.86 -14.96
CA PRO A 309 -8.31 11.65 -14.99
C PRO A 309 -7.52 11.41 -13.71
N VAL A 310 -6.94 12.44 -13.08
CA VAL A 310 -6.21 12.30 -11.82
C VAL A 310 -7.10 11.83 -10.65
N GLU A 311 -8.36 12.26 -10.62
CA GLU A 311 -9.34 11.82 -9.62
C GLU A 311 -9.75 10.35 -9.87
N ALA A 312 -9.89 9.96 -11.15
CA ALA A 312 -10.14 8.58 -11.54
C ALA A 312 -8.94 7.67 -11.20
N PHE A 313 -7.71 8.08 -11.47
CA PHE A 313 -6.51 7.36 -11.04
C PHE A 313 -6.46 7.19 -9.53
N ALA A 314 -6.78 8.23 -8.77
CA ALA A 314 -6.80 8.15 -7.31
C ALA A 314 -7.84 7.14 -6.80
N GLN A 315 -8.98 6.99 -7.46
CA GLN A 315 -9.98 5.96 -7.13
C GLN A 315 -9.48 4.56 -7.51
N LEU A 316 -8.98 4.38 -8.74
CA LEU A 316 -8.49 3.09 -9.23
C LEU A 316 -7.28 2.59 -8.44
N LEU A 317 -6.31 3.46 -8.15
CA LEU A 317 -5.10 3.10 -7.38
C LEU A 317 -5.44 2.74 -5.92
N ARG A 318 -6.40 3.42 -5.30
CA ARG A 318 -6.93 3.01 -3.98
C ARG A 318 -7.63 1.65 -4.05
N ALA A 319 -8.44 1.42 -5.07
CA ALA A 319 -9.06 0.10 -5.29
C ALA A 319 -8.01 -1.00 -5.49
N LEU A 320 -6.86 -0.68 -6.08
CA LEU A 320 -5.70 -1.57 -6.20
C LEU A 320 -4.91 -1.74 -4.87
N GLY A 321 -5.39 -1.13 -3.77
CA GLY A 321 -4.80 -1.29 -2.44
C GLY A 321 -3.66 -0.32 -2.11
N LEU A 322 -3.42 0.69 -2.95
CA LEU A 322 -2.39 1.69 -2.66
C LEU A 322 -2.91 2.68 -1.62
N SER A 323 -2.07 2.97 -0.63
CA SER A 323 -2.32 4.02 0.35
C SER A 323 -2.26 5.40 -0.29
N GLY A 324 -3.00 6.36 0.27
CA GLY A 324 -3.17 7.69 -0.32
C GLY A 324 -1.86 8.47 -0.50
N ASP A 325 -0.84 8.20 0.32
CA ASP A 325 0.50 8.80 0.26
C ASP A 325 1.32 8.35 -0.95
N LYS A 326 1.00 7.17 -1.51
CA LYS A 326 1.64 6.62 -2.71
C LYS A 326 0.98 7.07 -4.01
N ILE A 327 -0.13 7.79 -3.95
CA ILE A 327 -0.88 8.21 -5.13
C ILE A 327 -0.43 9.63 -5.55
N PRO A 328 0.21 9.78 -6.71
CA PRO A 328 0.65 11.07 -7.20
C PRO A 328 -0.53 12.01 -7.49
N VAL A 329 -0.31 13.31 -7.27
CA VAL A 329 -1.30 14.36 -7.60
C VAL A 329 -1.14 14.90 -9.02
N ALA A 330 0.01 14.65 -9.65
CA ALA A 330 0.23 14.99 -11.05
C ALA A 330 -0.30 13.84 -11.94
N GLU A 331 -1.12 14.20 -12.93
CA GLU A 331 -1.75 13.22 -13.81
C GLU A 331 -0.76 12.30 -14.55
N PRO A 332 0.36 12.80 -15.13
CA PRO A 332 1.33 11.93 -15.80
C PRO A 332 1.95 10.88 -14.85
N GLU A 333 2.32 11.29 -13.65
CA GLU A 333 2.91 10.42 -12.63
C GLU A 333 1.91 9.37 -12.13
N ALA A 334 0.63 9.76 -11.93
CA ALA A 334 -0.44 8.85 -11.57
C ALA A 334 -0.72 7.83 -12.68
N ALA A 335 -0.66 8.25 -13.94
CA ALA A 335 -0.79 7.37 -15.10
C ALA A 335 0.38 6.36 -15.19
N ASP A 336 1.63 6.80 -14.94
CA ASP A 336 2.80 5.93 -14.93
C ASP A 336 2.73 4.90 -13.82
N LEU A 337 2.33 5.32 -12.61
CA LEU A 337 2.13 4.43 -11.47
C LEU A 337 1.02 3.41 -11.77
N TYR A 338 -0.13 3.86 -12.32
CA TYR A 338 -1.24 2.98 -12.68
C TYR A 338 -0.79 1.92 -13.70
N ARG A 339 -0.04 2.30 -14.73
CA ARG A 339 0.52 1.37 -15.71
C ARG A 339 1.50 0.40 -15.07
N SER A 340 2.36 0.87 -14.17
CA SER A 340 3.33 0.03 -13.45
C SER A 340 2.64 -1.00 -12.56
N VAL A 341 1.59 -0.61 -11.83
CA VAL A 341 0.83 -1.52 -10.94
C VAL A 341 0.07 -2.57 -11.73
N LEU A 342 -0.42 -2.22 -12.93
CA LEU A 342 -1.11 -3.14 -13.82
C LEU A 342 -0.19 -3.92 -14.75
N ALA A 343 1.12 -3.64 -14.77
CA ALA A 343 2.08 -4.41 -15.56
C ALA A 343 1.98 -5.90 -15.17
N ASP A 344 1.99 -6.77 -16.16
CA ASP A 344 1.87 -8.23 -16.02
C ASP A 344 0.56 -8.75 -15.37
N LYS A 345 -0.46 -7.90 -15.23
CA LYS A 345 -1.77 -8.28 -14.69
C LYS A 345 -2.82 -8.39 -15.79
N ARG A 346 -3.75 -9.33 -15.56
CA ARG A 346 -4.91 -9.57 -16.42
C ARG A 346 -6.17 -9.07 -15.71
N VAL A 347 -6.56 -7.83 -16.01
CA VAL A 347 -7.70 -7.16 -15.36
C VAL A 347 -8.77 -6.75 -16.35
N LEU A 348 -10.02 -6.71 -15.88
CA LEU A 348 -11.12 -6.01 -16.53
C LEU A 348 -11.24 -4.60 -15.93
N VAL A 349 -11.17 -3.57 -16.77
CA VAL A 349 -11.39 -2.18 -16.36
C VAL A 349 -12.68 -1.67 -16.99
N LEU A 350 -13.70 -1.40 -16.18
CA LEU A 350 -14.96 -0.81 -16.60
C LEU A 350 -14.97 0.70 -16.32
N LEU A 351 -14.91 1.49 -17.42
CA LEU A 351 -14.97 2.95 -17.40
C LEU A 351 -16.39 3.37 -17.79
N ASP A 352 -17.22 3.66 -16.79
CA ASP A 352 -18.63 3.93 -17.00
C ASP A 352 -18.91 5.42 -17.19
N ASN A 353 -19.92 5.75 -17.98
CA ASN A 353 -20.44 7.09 -18.18
C ASN A 353 -19.40 8.12 -18.70
N ALA A 354 -18.57 7.70 -19.67
CA ALA A 354 -17.52 8.54 -20.25
C ALA A 354 -18.10 9.63 -21.15
N ARG A 355 -17.54 10.87 -21.08
CA ARG A 355 -17.93 12.03 -21.90
C ARG A 355 -17.04 12.24 -23.11
N SER A 356 -15.74 12.03 -22.98
CA SER A 356 -14.79 12.34 -24.04
C SER A 356 -13.65 11.31 -24.10
N VAL A 357 -12.96 11.29 -25.24
CA VAL A 357 -11.76 10.47 -25.45
C VAL A 357 -10.63 10.85 -24.49
N ASP A 358 -10.45 12.14 -24.24
CA ASP A 358 -9.37 12.64 -23.37
C ASP A 358 -9.55 12.22 -21.90
N GLN A 359 -10.82 12.03 -21.48
CA GLN A 359 -11.12 11.48 -20.16
C GLN A 359 -10.76 9.98 -20.01
N VAL A 360 -10.91 9.22 -21.10
CA VAL A 360 -10.77 7.77 -21.11
C VAL A 360 -9.35 7.30 -21.40
N ARG A 361 -8.69 7.91 -22.40
CA ARG A 361 -7.40 7.44 -22.93
C ARG A 361 -6.32 7.25 -21.87
N PRO A 362 -6.12 8.18 -20.91
CA PRO A 362 -5.11 7.98 -19.87
C PRO A 362 -5.37 6.77 -18.97
N LEU A 363 -6.64 6.33 -18.84
CA LEU A 363 -7.08 5.25 -17.94
C LEU A 363 -7.04 3.86 -18.57
N LEU A 364 -6.70 3.75 -19.86
CA LEU A 364 -6.62 2.48 -20.54
C LEU A 364 -5.47 1.63 -19.97
N PRO A 365 -5.70 0.33 -19.65
CA PRO A 365 -4.63 -0.56 -19.22
C PRO A 365 -3.65 -0.79 -20.38
N SER A 366 -2.40 -1.11 -20.05
CA SER A 366 -1.34 -1.39 -21.04
C SER A 366 -0.94 -2.86 -21.10
N SER A 367 -1.38 -3.68 -20.14
CA SER A 367 -0.96 -5.08 -20.03
C SER A 367 -1.70 -5.98 -21.03
N PRO A 368 -1.01 -6.82 -21.79
CA PRO A 368 -1.63 -7.81 -22.67
C PRO A 368 -2.59 -8.73 -21.89
N GLY A 369 -3.73 -9.05 -22.50
CA GLY A 369 -4.77 -9.88 -21.86
C GLY A 369 -5.68 -9.13 -20.88
N SER A 370 -5.47 -7.84 -20.64
CA SER A 370 -6.43 -6.95 -19.98
C SER A 370 -7.46 -6.42 -20.97
N VAL A 371 -8.65 -6.10 -20.45
CA VAL A 371 -9.77 -5.58 -21.25
C VAL A 371 -10.28 -4.28 -20.63
N ALA A 372 -10.50 -3.26 -21.47
CA ALA A 372 -11.20 -2.05 -21.10
C ALA A 372 -12.58 -2.01 -21.75
N VAL A 373 -13.62 -1.89 -20.94
CA VAL A 373 -15.00 -1.69 -21.41
C VAL A 373 -15.42 -0.27 -21.03
N ILE A 374 -15.80 0.51 -22.01
CA ILE A 374 -16.18 1.92 -21.82
C ILE A 374 -17.65 2.10 -22.18
N THR A 375 -18.46 2.62 -21.29
CA THR A 375 -19.83 3.01 -21.63
C THR A 375 -19.89 4.53 -21.88
N SER A 376 -20.62 4.93 -22.91
CA SER A 376 -20.77 6.34 -23.24
C SER A 376 -22.10 6.61 -23.97
N ARG A 377 -22.58 7.84 -23.90
CA ARG A 377 -23.63 8.37 -24.79
C ARG A 377 -23.06 8.89 -26.10
N ASP A 378 -21.75 9.20 -26.10
CA ASP A 378 -21.00 9.63 -27.29
C ASP A 378 -20.39 8.42 -28.01
N ARG A 379 -20.11 8.60 -29.27
CA ARG A 379 -19.54 7.56 -30.16
C ARG A 379 -18.03 7.35 -29.93
N LEU A 380 -17.35 8.23 -29.20
CA LEU A 380 -15.91 8.17 -28.86
C LEU A 380 -15.03 7.74 -30.06
N THR A 381 -15.27 8.34 -31.24
CA THR A 381 -14.60 7.93 -32.50
C THR A 381 -13.08 7.98 -32.46
N GLY A 382 -12.51 8.87 -31.61
CA GLY A 382 -11.06 8.95 -31.44
C GLY A 382 -10.41 7.70 -30.85
N LEU A 383 -11.15 6.91 -30.04
CA LEU A 383 -10.65 5.62 -29.51
C LEU A 383 -10.61 4.54 -30.62
N LEU A 384 -11.56 4.57 -31.55
CA LEU A 384 -11.55 3.64 -32.69
C LEU A 384 -10.38 3.94 -33.64
N ALA A 385 -10.14 5.24 -33.91
CA ALA A 385 -9.17 5.66 -34.91
C ALA A 385 -7.70 5.51 -34.45
N ARG A 386 -7.42 5.67 -33.15
CA ARG A 386 -6.05 5.70 -32.62
C ARG A 386 -5.70 4.58 -31.68
N ASP A 387 -6.69 4.08 -30.93
CA ASP A 387 -6.46 3.15 -29.82
C ASP A 387 -6.98 1.73 -30.17
N GLY A 388 -7.45 1.51 -31.39
CA GLY A 388 -7.93 0.19 -31.87
C GLY A 388 -9.22 -0.30 -31.20
N ALA A 389 -9.99 0.62 -30.60
CA ALA A 389 -11.22 0.26 -29.90
C ALA A 389 -12.27 -0.33 -30.85
N ARG A 390 -13.03 -1.32 -30.38
CA ARG A 390 -14.19 -1.87 -31.07
C ARG A 390 -15.46 -1.25 -30.49
N ARG A 391 -16.45 -1.00 -31.33
CA ARG A 391 -17.71 -0.37 -30.89
C ARG A 391 -18.85 -1.37 -30.95
N LEU A 392 -19.57 -1.48 -29.85
CA LEU A 392 -20.90 -2.07 -29.74
C LEU A 392 -21.93 -0.95 -29.60
N THR A 393 -22.82 -0.80 -30.55
CA THR A 393 -23.93 0.15 -30.45
C THR A 393 -25.16 -0.60 -30.00
N LEU A 394 -25.74 -0.18 -28.86
CA LEU A 394 -26.98 -0.74 -28.34
C LEU A 394 -28.19 -0.02 -28.94
N ASP A 395 -29.17 -0.80 -29.33
CA ASP A 395 -30.53 -0.33 -29.65
C ASP A 395 -31.50 -0.71 -28.51
N VAL A 396 -32.78 -0.31 -28.61
CA VAL A 396 -33.83 -0.70 -27.68
C VAL A 396 -33.99 -2.23 -27.64
N LEU A 397 -34.65 -2.77 -26.62
CA LEU A 397 -34.99 -4.19 -26.56
C LEU A 397 -35.89 -4.56 -27.75
N ARG A 398 -35.70 -5.76 -28.26
CA ARG A 398 -36.66 -6.31 -29.24
C ARG A 398 -38.02 -6.53 -28.56
N PRO A 399 -39.12 -6.50 -29.30
CA PRO A 399 -40.45 -6.67 -28.71
C PRO A 399 -40.59 -7.94 -27.86
N ASP A 400 -39.98 -9.05 -28.29
CA ASP A 400 -39.95 -10.32 -27.54
C ASP A 400 -39.13 -10.21 -26.24
N GLU A 401 -38.00 -9.54 -26.25
CA GLU A 401 -37.17 -9.30 -25.06
C GLU A 401 -37.88 -8.35 -24.06
N ALA A 402 -38.58 -7.33 -24.55
CA ALA A 402 -39.35 -6.42 -23.73
C ALA A 402 -40.49 -7.14 -22.99
N ILE A 403 -41.21 -8.04 -23.68
CA ILE A 403 -42.26 -8.87 -23.07
C ILE A 403 -41.65 -9.87 -22.07
N ALA A 404 -40.51 -10.49 -22.40
CA ALA A 404 -39.79 -11.35 -21.48
C ALA A 404 -39.36 -10.62 -20.19
N LEU A 405 -38.92 -9.38 -20.29
CA LEU A 405 -38.60 -8.53 -19.11
C LEU A 405 -39.85 -8.24 -18.27
N LEU A 406 -40.98 -7.88 -18.89
CA LEU A 406 -42.25 -7.69 -18.21
C LEU A 406 -42.71 -8.96 -17.50
N SER A 407 -42.61 -10.11 -18.19
CA SER A 407 -42.99 -11.42 -17.62
C SER A 407 -42.16 -11.82 -16.42
N ARG A 408 -40.87 -11.43 -16.40
CA ARG A 408 -39.97 -11.72 -15.29
C ARG A 408 -40.29 -10.91 -14.05
N ILE A 409 -40.75 -9.66 -14.22
CA ILE A 409 -41.06 -8.76 -13.10
C ILE A 409 -42.50 -8.99 -12.62
N LEU A 410 -43.47 -9.09 -13.52
CA LEU A 410 -44.89 -9.19 -13.19
C LEU A 410 -45.41 -10.63 -12.98
N GLY A 411 -44.67 -11.62 -13.37
CA GLY A 411 -45.08 -13.02 -13.50
C GLY A 411 -45.61 -13.34 -14.90
N ALA A 412 -45.27 -14.53 -15.38
CA ALA A 412 -45.67 -14.99 -16.73
C ALA A 412 -47.21 -15.03 -16.91
N ASP A 413 -47.93 -15.53 -15.91
CA ASP A 413 -49.41 -15.68 -15.94
C ASP A 413 -50.09 -14.34 -16.15
N ARG A 414 -49.65 -13.27 -15.45
CA ARG A 414 -50.26 -11.96 -15.56
C ARG A 414 -50.07 -11.31 -16.91
N VAL A 415 -48.87 -11.52 -17.53
CA VAL A 415 -48.59 -11.00 -18.87
C VAL A 415 -49.32 -11.79 -19.94
N GLN A 416 -49.49 -13.14 -19.77
CA GLN A 416 -50.23 -14.00 -20.67
C GLN A 416 -51.73 -13.76 -20.60
N ALA A 417 -52.24 -13.31 -19.46
CA ALA A 417 -53.66 -12.95 -19.33
C ALA A 417 -54.03 -11.70 -20.15
N GLU A 418 -53.10 -10.76 -20.35
CA GLU A 418 -53.31 -9.49 -21.06
C GLU A 418 -52.24 -9.21 -22.15
N PRO A 419 -52.04 -10.10 -23.15
CA PRO A 419 -50.89 -10.05 -24.06
C PRO A 419 -50.93 -8.84 -25.00
N ALA A 420 -52.08 -8.29 -25.32
CA ALA A 420 -52.24 -7.09 -26.12
C ALA A 420 -51.82 -5.85 -25.33
N ALA A 421 -52.30 -5.72 -24.10
CA ALA A 421 -51.95 -4.62 -23.21
C ALA A 421 -50.45 -4.63 -22.83
N ALA A 422 -49.87 -5.83 -22.64
CA ALA A 422 -48.42 -5.92 -22.37
C ALA A 422 -47.57 -5.46 -23.56
N ARG A 423 -47.98 -5.75 -24.81
CA ARG A 423 -47.29 -5.24 -26.00
C ARG A 423 -47.44 -3.71 -26.13
N GLU A 424 -48.62 -3.21 -25.87
CA GLU A 424 -48.88 -1.78 -25.88
C GLU A 424 -48.08 -1.03 -24.80
N LEU A 425 -48.01 -1.59 -23.58
CA LEU A 425 -47.16 -1.08 -22.49
C LEU A 425 -45.68 -1.04 -22.93
N ALA A 426 -45.19 -2.10 -23.57
CA ALA A 426 -43.83 -2.17 -24.07
C ALA A 426 -43.54 -1.09 -25.14
N ALA A 427 -44.51 -0.87 -26.03
CA ALA A 427 -44.43 0.18 -27.07
C ALA A 427 -44.47 1.59 -26.46
N LEU A 428 -45.37 1.87 -25.49
CA LEU A 428 -45.42 3.15 -24.78
C LEU A 428 -44.13 3.44 -23.98
N CYS A 429 -43.47 2.41 -23.46
CA CYS A 429 -42.16 2.53 -22.83
C CYS A 429 -41.01 2.66 -23.85
N GLY A 430 -41.27 2.73 -25.15
CA GLY A 430 -40.27 2.81 -26.22
C GLY A 430 -39.30 1.62 -26.22
N HIS A 431 -39.70 0.47 -25.70
CA HIS A 431 -38.87 -0.72 -25.50
C HIS A 431 -37.56 -0.45 -24.71
N LEU A 432 -37.53 0.63 -23.91
CA LEU A 432 -36.39 0.99 -23.09
C LEU A 432 -36.39 0.18 -21.79
N PRO A 433 -35.30 -0.55 -21.45
CA PRO A 433 -35.25 -1.38 -20.24
C PRO A 433 -35.62 -0.64 -18.96
N LEU A 434 -35.12 0.59 -18.79
CA LEU A 434 -35.39 1.39 -17.58
C LEU A 434 -36.85 1.80 -17.47
N ALA A 435 -37.49 2.23 -18.58
CA ALA A 435 -38.91 2.58 -18.58
C ALA A 435 -39.79 1.37 -18.31
N LEU A 436 -39.47 0.22 -18.91
CA LEU A 436 -40.18 -1.04 -18.68
C LEU A 436 -40.10 -1.51 -17.22
N ARG A 437 -38.92 -1.44 -16.61
CA ARG A 437 -38.74 -1.82 -15.20
C ARG A 437 -39.56 -0.94 -14.26
N ILE A 438 -39.56 0.35 -14.51
CA ILE A 438 -40.34 1.30 -13.70
C ILE A 438 -41.83 1.07 -13.87
N ALA A 439 -42.32 0.89 -15.10
CA ALA A 439 -43.74 0.62 -15.34
C ALA A 439 -44.18 -0.73 -14.76
N ALA A 440 -43.36 -1.74 -14.88
CA ALA A 440 -43.60 -3.06 -14.29
C ALA A 440 -43.61 -3.02 -12.76
N ALA A 441 -42.68 -2.29 -12.14
CA ALA A 441 -42.65 -2.13 -10.68
C ALA A 441 -43.93 -1.47 -10.15
N ASN A 442 -44.37 -0.39 -10.80
CA ASN A 442 -45.67 0.26 -10.43
C ASN A 442 -46.85 -0.68 -10.54
N LEU A 443 -46.80 -1.62 -11.47
CA LEU A 443 -47.88 -2.66 -11.61
C LEU A 443 -47.69 -3.78 -10.58
N ALA A 444 -46.49 -4.14 -10.18
CA ALA A 444 -46.22 -5.19 -9.21
C ALA A 444 -46.73 -4.81 -7.82
N ASP A 445 -46.59 -3.53 -7.45
CA ASP A 445 -47.12 -2.97 -6.21
C ASP A 445 -48.67 -2.92 -6.16
N GLN A 446 -49.34 -3.13 -7.31
CA GLN A 446 -50.80 -3.12 -7.46
C GLN A 446 -51.26 -4.42 -8.13
N PRO A 447 -51.30 -5.55 -7.40
CA PRO A 447 -51.58 -6.86 -8.01
C PRO A 447 -52.96 -6.95 -8.67
N ASP A 448 -53.93 -6.28 -8.12
CA ASP A 448 -55.30 -6.29 -8.62
C ASP A 448 -55.54 -5.37 -9.84
N ARG A 449 -54.65 -4.46 -10.14
CA ARG A 449 -54.74 -3.53 -11.25
C ARG A 449 -54.43 -4.22 -12.57
N ARG A 450 -55.30 -4.07 -13.56
CA ARG A 450 -55.06 -4.64 -14.91
C ARG A 450 -53.95 -3.89 -15.66
N ILE A 451 -53.18 -4.59 -16.48
CA ILE A 451 -52.17 -3.98 -17.38
C ILE A 451 -52.82 -2.95 -18.30
N ALA A 452 -54.03 -3.26 -18.84
CA ALA A 452 -54.77 -2.38 -19.71
C ALA A 452 -55.12 -1.03 -19.06
N GLU A 453 -55.50 -1.03 -17.76
CA GLU A 453 -55.76 0.22 -17.02
C GLU A 453 -54.52 1.09 -16.83
N HIS A 454 -53.38 0.45 -16.63
CA HIS A 454 -52.08 1.14 -16.53
C HIS A 454 -51.65 1.76 -17.86
N VAL A 455 -51.90 1.05 -18.99
CA VAL A 455 -51.67 1.54 -20.34
C VAL A 455 -52.50 2.78 -20.63
N THR A 456 -53.82 2.76 -20.28
CA THR A 456 -54.71 3.92 -20.46
C THR A 456 -54.22 5.14 -19.66
N ALA A 457 -53.84 4.94 -18.40
CA ALA A 457 -53.31 6.01 -17.55
C ALA A 457 -51.95 6.60 -18.07
N LEU A 458 -51.10 5.75 -18.66
CA LEU A 458 -49.85 6.18 -19.34
C LEU A 458 -50.15 6.98 -20.61
N GLY A 459 -51.14 6.56 -21.37
CA GLY A 459 -51.58 7.22 -22.63
C GLY A 459 -52.19 8.60 -22.38
N GLU A 460 -53.07 8.75 -21.36
CA GLU A 460 -53.70 10.03 -21.00
C GLU A 460 -52.70 11.09 -20.52
N GLY A 461 -51.63 10.72 -19.83
CA GLY A 461 -50.53 11.60 -19.41
C GLY A 461 -49.60 12.05 -20.56
N ASN A 462 -49.61 11.36 -21.70
CA ASN A 462 -48.62 11.47 -22.79
C ASN A 462 -49.16 12.16 -24.07
N VAL A 463 -50.38 12.70 -24.03
CA VAL A 463 -51.08 13.26 -25.24
C VAL A 463 -50.24 14.35 -25.96
N VAL A 464 -49.36 15.04 -25.28
CA VAL A 464 -48.48 16.05 -25.89
C VAL A 464 -47.14 15.45 -26.42
N ALA A 465 -46.69 14.33 -25.89
CA ALA A 465 -45.39 13.71 -26.20
C ALA A 465 -45.45 12.67 -27.34
N LEU A 466 -46.65 12.10 -27.63
CA LEU A 466 -46.86 11.11 -28.70
C LEU A 466 -46.93 11.71 -30.11
N ALA A 467 -46.80 13.04 -30.27
CA ALA A 467 -46.91 13.72 -31.56
C ALA A 467 -45.65 13.59 -32.45
N VAL A 468 -44.54 13.03 -31.94
CA VAL A 468 -43.30 12.81 -32.71
C VAL A 468 -42.89 11.34 -32.64
N GLU A 469 -43.16 10.58 -33.70
CA GLU A 469 -42.65 9.21 -33.89
C GLU A 469 -41.13 9.19 -33.67
N GLY A 470 -40.68 8.52 -32.55
CA GLY A 470 -39.25 8.34 -32.26
C GLY A 470 -38.68 9.12 -31.06
N ASP A 471 -39.46 9.91 -30.32
CA ASP A 471 -38.94 10.59 -29.11
C ASP A 471 -38.88 9.67 -27.89
N ARG A 472 -37.78 8.92 -27.80
CA ARG A 472 -37.47 7.98 -26.71
C ARG A 472 -37.32 8.67 -25.33
N GLN A 473 -37.04 9.98 -25.28
CA GLN A 473 -36.91 10.71 -24.02
C GLN A 473 -38.27 11.00 -23.39
N SER A 474 -39.29 11.20 -24.19
CA SER A 474 -40.67 11.39 -23.75
C SER A 474 -41.26 10.16 -23.10
N ALA A 475 -41.00 8.95 -23.63
CA ALA A 475 -41.44 7.69 -23.02
C ALA A 475 -40.84 7.44 -21.62
N LEU A 476 -39.54 7.74 -21.44
CA LEU A 476 -38.86 7.68 -20.14
C LEU A 476 -39.45 8.67 -19.14
N ARG A 477 -39.71 9.90 -19.60
CA ARG A 477 -40.30 10.96 -18.77
C ARG A 477 -41.70 10.60 -18.30
N ALA A 478 -42.52 10.04 -19.17
CA ALA A 478 -43.87 9.58 -18.81
C ALA A 478 -43.86 8.48 -17.73
N ALA A 479 -42.94 7.52 -17.85
CA ALA A 479 -42.78 6.49 -16.81
C ALA A 479 -42.35 7.10 -15.47
N PHE A 480 -41.48 8.09 -15.49
CA PHE A 480 -41.07 8.80 -14.26
C PHE A 480 -42.22 9.65 -13.68
N ASP A 481 -42.94 10.38 -14.50
CA ASP A 481 -44.08 11.21 -14.08
C ASP A 481 -45.15 10.36 -13.42
N GLN A 482 -45.44 9.20 -13.96
CA GLN A 482 -46.39 8.25 -13.37
C GLN A 482 -45.91 7.70 -12.02
N SER A 483 -44.64 7.22 -11.93
CA SER A 483 -44.07 6.76 -10.66
C SER A 483 -44.09 7.88 -9.61
N TYR A 484 -43.73 9.09 -10.00
CA TYR A 484 -43.77 10.23 -9.11
C TYR A 484 -45.21 10.59 -8.67
N ALA A 485 -46.20 10.44 -9.54
CA ALA A 485 -47.61 10.72 -9.24
C ALA A 485 -48.22 9.74 -8.20
N THR A 486 -47.72 8.50 -8.16
CA THR A 486 -48.16 7.47 -7.17
C THR A 486 -47.60 7.70 -5.77
N LEU A 487 -46.52 8.46 -5.63
CA LEU A 487 -45.90 8.72 -4.33
C LEU A 487 -46.76 9.58 -3.44
N ALA A 488 -46.79 9.28 -2.15
CA ALA A 488 -47.38 10.16 -1.14
C ALA A 488 -46.63 11.52 -1.10
N PRO A 489 -47.27 12.61 -0.61
CA PRO A 489 -46.66 13.94 -0.59
C PRO A 489 -45.27 14.01 0.06
N ARG A 490 -45.00 13.23 1.13
CA ARG A 490 -43.72 13.12 1.81
C ARG A 490 -42.68 12.43 0.87
N GLY A 491 -43.05 11.35 0.20
CA GLY A 491 -42.24 10.65 -0.78
C GLY A 491 -41.86 11.51 -1.95
N ARG A 492 -42.79 12.29 -2.50
CA ARG A 492 -42.52 13.27 -3.58
C ARG A 492 -41.51 14.32 -3.16
N ARG A 493 -41.64 14.85 -1.93
CA ARG A 493 -40.69 15.84 -1.40
C ARG A 493 -39.29 15.26 -1.22
N LEU A 494 -39.17 14.06 -0.60
CA LEU A 494 -37.89 13.38 -0.44
C LEU A 494 -37.25 13.09 -1.80
N PHE A 495 -38.03 12.52 -2.73
CA PHE A 495 -37.52 12.20 -4.07
C PHE A 495 -36.90 13.42 -4.78
N ARG A 496 -37.60 14.56 -4.80
CA ARG A 496 -37.08 15.79 -5.37
C ARG A 496 -35.80 16.26 -4.67
N SER A 497 -35.76 16.18 -3.32
CA SER A 497 -34.59 16.56 -2.55
C SER A 497 -33.38 15.68 -2.86
N LEU A 498 -33.58 14.37 -3.04
CA LEU A 498 -32.50 13.42 -3.40
C LEU A 498 -31.83 13.78 -4.76
N GLY A 499 -32.54 14.43 -5.65
CA GLY A 499 -31.97 14.99 -6.89
C GLY A 499 -30.86 16.02 -6.68
N LEU A 500 -30.77 16.62 -5.48
CA LEU A 500 -29.79 17.64 -5.13
C LEU A 500 -28.48 17.08 -4.56
N LEU A 501 -28.41 15.76 -4.30
CA LEU A 501 -27.21 15.12 -3.78
C LEU A 501 -26.04 15.20 -4.76
N PRO A 502 -24.87 15.65 -4.32
CA PRO A 502 -23.69 15.77 -5.21
C PRO A 502 -22.89 14.46 -5.32
N GLY A 503 -23.10 13.51 -4.40
CA GLY A 503 -22.42 12.21 -4.35
C GLY A 503 -23.12 11.13 -5.18
N GLU A 504 -22.49 9.99 -5.34
CA GLU A 504 -23.04 8.84 -6.10
C GLU A 504 -24.03 8.04 -5.27
N ASP A 505 -23.77 7.92 -3.99
CA ASP A 505 -24.58 7.21 -3.01
C ASP A 505 -24.89 8.09 -1.80
N PHE A 506 -25.78 7.62 -0.92
CA PHE A 506 -26.15 8.34 0.29
C PHE A 506 -26.67 7.40 1.37
N THR A 507 -26.61 7.84 2.63
CA THR A 507 -27.22 7.15 3.78
C THR A 507 -28.62 7.71 4.07
N GLY A 508 -29.43 6.97 4.82
CA GLY A 508 -30.72 7.47 5.31
C GLY A 508 -30.56 8.77 6.12
N ALA A 509 -29.50 8.87 6.93
CA ALA A 509 -29.22 10.08 7.71
C ALA A 509 -28.92 11.31 6.83
N ALA A 510 -28.18 11.14 5.74
CA ALA A 510 -27.92 12.20 4.76
C ALA A 510 -29.23 12.63 4.05
N ALA A 511 -30.08 11.67 3.68
CA ALA A 511 -31.39 11.92 3.07
C ALA A 511 -32.31 12.65 4.04
N ALA A 512 -32.35 12.26 5.32
CA ALA A 512 -33.10 12.93 6.37
C ALA A 512 -32.68 14.39 6.56
N ALA A 513 -31.37 14.62 6.65
CA ALA A 513 -30.79 15.97 6.77
C ALA A 513 -31.15 16.85 5.57
N LEU A 514 -31.04 16.32 4.35
CA LEU A 514 -31.35 17.01 3.10
C LEU A 514 -32.84 17.39 3.05
N ALA A 515 -33.76 16.46 3.35
CA ALA A 515 -35.19 16.68 3.32
C ALA A 515 -35.71 17.50 4.54
N GLY A 516 -34.95 17.52 5.64
CA GLY A 516 -35.35 18.18 6.90
C GLY A 516 -36.47 17.43 7.62
N ILE A 517 -36.33 16.09 7.69
CA ILE A 517 -37.23 15.16 8.41
C ILE A 517 -36.41 14.33 9.40
N ALA A 518 -37.07 13.64 10.33
CA ALA A 518 -36.42 12.79 11.29
C ALA A 518 -35.86 11.51 10.62
N VAL A 519 -34.78 10.92 11.19
CA VAL A 519 -34.09 9.75 10.58
C VAL A 519 -34.99 8.52 10.58
N ASP A 520 -35.77 8.31 11.64
CA ASP A 520 -36.74 7.22 11.77
C ASP A 520 -37.92 7.30 10.78
N GLU A 521 -38.27 8.52 10.33
CA GLU A 521 -39.32 8.72 9.32
C GLU A 521 -38.79 8.48 7.89
N VAL A 522 -37.45 8.59 7.66
CA VAL A 522 -36.89 8.53 6.33
C VAL A 522 -36.80 7.10 5.80
N ASP A 523 -36.58 6.11 6.65
CA ASP A 523 -36.39 4.71 6.25
C ASP A 523 -37.67 4.17 5.58
N GLU A 524 -38.84 4.41 6.13
CA GLU A 524 -40.14 4.00 5.55
C GLU A 524 -40.36 4.66 4.17
N VAL A 525 -39.93 5.92 4.01
CA VAL A 525 -40.10 6.63 2.74
C VAL A 525 -39.08 6.13 1.70
N LEU A 526 -37.87 5.80 2.12
CA LEU A 526 -36.84 5.22 1.25
C LEU A 526 -37.26 3.82 0.78
N ASP A 527 -37.83 2.99 1.64
CA ASP A 527 -38.37 1.68 1.27
C ASP A 527 -39.42 1.79 0.16
N ARG A 528 -40.32 2.76 0.26
CA ARG A 528 -41.31 3.03 -0.79
C ARG A 528 -40.70 3.54 -2.09
N LEU A 529 -39.63 4.36 -2.01
CA LEU A 529 -38.89 4.80 -3.20
C LEU A 529 -38.11 3.66 -3.83
N CYS A 530 -37.63 2.72 -3.03
CA CYS A 530 -36.98 1.49 -3.51
C CYS A 530 -37.97 0.56 -4.21
N ALA A 531 -39.17 0.37 -3.62
CA ALA A 531 -40.26 -0.39 -4.24
C ALA A 531 -40.68 0.22 -5.59
N ALA A 532 -40.73 1.53 -5.71
CA ALA A 532 -41.00 2.24 -6.97
C ALA A 532 -39.80 2.25 -7.95
N HIS A 533 -38.70 1.59 -7.67
CA HIS A 533 -37.45 1.61 -8.46
C HIS A 533 -36.90 3.01 -8.78
N LEU A 534 -37.21 4.00 -7.98
CA LEU A 534 -36.68 5.37 -8.06
C LEU A 534 -35.37 5.52 -7.29
N VAL A 535 -35.14 4.65 -6.30
CA VAL A 535 -33.91 4.52 -5.50
C VAL A 535 -33.52 3.05 -5.49
N VAL A 536 -32.23 2.76 -5.45
CA VAL A 536 -31.72 1.39 -5.41
C VAL A 536 -30.91 1.21 -4.13
N PRO A 537 -31.20 0.19 -3.31
CA PRO A 537 -30.35 -0.13 -2.17
C PRO A 537 -28.95 -0.55 -2.64
N HIS A 538 -27.94 0.02 -2.00
CA HIS A 538 -26.53 -0.26 -2.16
C HIS A 538 -26.01 -0.88 -0.87
N ASP A 539 -24.74 -1.28 -0.75
CA ASP A 539 -24.23 -1.98 0.43
C ASP A 539 -24.59 -1.31 1.77
N ASP A 540 -24.72 -2.09 2.84
CA ASP A 540 -24.93 -1.68 4.26
C ASP A 540 -25.69 -0.37 4.52
N ARG A 541 -27.00 -0.34 4.22
CA ARG A 541 -27.87 0.84 4.43
C ARG A 541 -27.50 2.09 3.63
N ARG A 542 -26.83 1.90 2.52
CA ARG A 542 -26.60 2.97 1.53
C ARG A 542 -27.55 2.83 0.37
N TYR A 543 -27.81 3.93 -0.30
CA TYR A 543 -28.74 4.01 -1.41
C TYR A 543 -28.08 4.75 -2.56
N THR A 544 -28.43 4.39 -3.78
CA THR A 544 -28.02 5.08 -5.00
C THR A 544 -29.22 5.41 -5.87
N MET A 545 -29.07 6.30 -6.80
CA MET A 545 -30.10 6.70 -7.74
C MET A 545 -29.52 6.73 -9.14
N HIS A 546 -30.24 6.10 -10.09
CA HIS A 546 -29.84 6.12 -11.49
C HIS A 546 -29.76 7.57 -12.02
N ASP A 547 -28.72 7.93 -12.79
CA ASP A 547 -28.45 9.30 -13.27
C ASP A 547 -29.66 10.00 -13.89
N LEU A 548 -30.44 9.28 -14.69
CA LEU A 548 -31.65 9.84 -15.31
C LEU A 548 -32.75 10.16 -14.30
N VAL A 549 -32.92 9.28 -13.31
CA VAL A 549 -33.90 9.48 -12.24
C VAL A 549 -33.46 10.66 -11.35
N ARG A 550 -32.15 10.75 -11.07
CA ARG A 550 -31.56 11.87 -10.32
C ARG A 550 -31.72 13.18 -11.06
N ARG A 551 -31.47 13.19 -12.37
CA ARG A 551 -31.68 14.37 -13.22
C ARG A 551 -33.13 14.80 -13.24
N TYR A 552 -34.07 13.87 -13.41
CA TYR A 552 -35.49 14.14 -13.37
C TYR A 552 -35.94 14.69 -12.01
N ALA A 553 -35.46 14.08 -10.89
CA ALA A 553 -35.74 14.57 -9.54
C ALA A 553 -35.23 16.01 -9.34
N ARG A 554 -34.04 16.35 -9.87
CA ARG A 554 -33.48 17.69 -9.81
C ARG A 554 -34.27 18.70 -10.65
N GLU A 555 -34.71 18.35 -11.85
CA GLU A 555 -35.58 19.20 -12.68
C GLU A 555 -36.88 19.50 -11.96
N LEU A 556 -37.50 18.48 -11.34
CA LEU A 556 -38.71 18.67 -10.51
C LEU A 556 -38.44 19.54 -9.28
N ALA A 557 -37.30 19.36 -8.59
CA ALA A 557 -36.93 20.22 -7.47
C ALA A 557 -36.84 21.68 -7.91
N GLY A 558 -36.22 21.96 -9.05
CA GLY A 558 -36.12 23.32 -9.61
C GLY A 558 -37.48 23.93 -9.94
N THR A 559 -38.37 23.14 -10.57
CA THR A 559 -39.69 23.64 -11.03
C THR A 559 -40.72 23.73 -9.90
N VAL A 560 -40.78 22.74 -8.98
CA VAL A 560 -41.81 22.66 -7.92
C VAL A 560 -41.37 23.38 -6.65
N ASP A 561 -40.14 23.20 -6.21
CA ASP A 561 -39.65 23.74 -4.94
C ASP A 561 -38.96 25.11 -5.14
N GLY A 562 -38.38 25.35 -6.31
CA GLY A 562 -37.66 26.55 -6.66
C GLY A 562 -36.27 26.66 -6.06
N GLU A 563 -35.44 27.52 -6.62
CA GLU A 563 -34.01 27.62 -6.33
C GLU A 563 -33.69 27.89 -4.85
N ARG A 564 -34.46 28.75 -4.21
CA ARG A 564 -34.29 29.11 -2.79
C ARG A 564 -34.45 27.89 -1.87
N ARG A 565 -35.50 27.06 -2.10
CA ARG A 565 -35.74 25.85 -1.29
C ARG A 565 -34.68 24.77 -1.58
N CYS A 566 -34.28 24.64 -2.84
CA CYS A 566 -33.18 23.71 -3.22
C CYS A 566 -31.87 24.10 -2.53
N ARG A 567 -31.48 25.38 -2.57
CA ARG A 567 -30.31 25.87 -1.83
C ARG A 567 -30.41 25.64 -0.32
N ALA A 568 -31.56 25.89 0.27
CA ALA A 568 -31.78 25.63 1.71
C ALA A 568 -31.68 24.13 2.07
N ALA A 569 -32.21 23.24 1.20
CA ALA A 569 -32.09 21.79 1.38
C ALA A 569 -30.62 21.34 1.32
N PHE A 570 -29.90 21.77 0.31
CA PHE A 570 -28.47 21.46 0.19
C PHE A 570 -27.63 22.05 1.34
N ALA A 571 -27.94 23.24 1.79
CA ALA A 571 -27.30 23.85 2.96
C ALA A 571 -27.53 23.04 4.24
N ARG A 572 -28.72 22.44 4.43
CA ARG A 572 -28.97 21.51 5.57
C ARG A 572 -28.10 20.28 5.50
N LEU A 573 -27.95 19.66 4.31
CA LEU A 573 -27.05 18.53 4.11
C LEU A 573 -25.59 18.88 4.46
N CYS A 574 -25.07 19.99 3.90
CA CYS A 574 -23.73 20.46 4.19
C CYS A 574 -23.52 20.78 5.68
N ARG A 575 -24.54 21.32 6.34
CA ARG A 575 -24.49 21.58 7.79
C ARG A 575 -24.41 20.28 8.57
N TRP A 576 -25.23 19.29 8.22
CA TRP A 576 -25.17 17.97 8.86
C TRP A 576 -23.81 17.28 8.66
N TYR A 577 -23.24 17.34 7.44
CA TYR A 577 -21.89 16.85 7.17
C TYR A 577 -20.85 17.58 8.01
N LEU A 578 -20.93 18.90 8.10
CA LEU A 578 -20.02 19.72 8.89
C LEU A 578 -20.09 19.39 10.39
N ASP A 579 -21.30 19.32 10.93
CA ASP A 579 -21.52 19.02 12.34
C ASP A 579 -21.01 17.62 12.71
N THR A 580 -21.25 16.63 11.85
CA THR A 580 -20.79 15.25 12.07
C THR A 580 -19.27 15.11 11.87
N ALA A 581 -18.72 15.76 10.83
CA ALA A 581 -17.27 15.79 10.59
C ALA A 581 -16.52 16.51 11.71
N ASP A 582 -17.07 17.59 12.27
CA ASP A 582 -16.48 18.30 13.42
C ASP A 582 -16.49 17.44 14.68
N ALA A 583 -17.55 16.68 14.94
CA ALA A 583 -17.58 15.72 16.04
C ALA A 583 -16.50 14.63 15.88
N ALA A 584 -16.31 14.10 14.69
CA ALA A 584 -15.24 13.15 14.39
C ALA A 584 -13.84 13.80 14.53
N ALA A 585 -13.66 15.02 14.03
CA ALA A 585 -12.42 15.78 14.10
C ALA A 585 -11.97 16.05 15.54
N ARG A 586 -12.91 16.33 16.44
CA ARG A 586 -12.60 16.54 17.88
C ARG A 586 -12.02 15.28 18.53
N GLN A 587 -12.43 14.10 18.10
CA GLN A 587 -11.86 12.83 18.60
C GLN A 587 -10.49 12.51 18.01
N LEU A 588 -10.28 12.83 16.75
CA LEU A 588 -9.08 12.43 16.02
C LEU A 588 -7.91 13.38 16.22
N TYR A 589 -8.17 14.69 16.22
CA TYR A 589 -7.15 15.75 16.30
C TYR A 589 -7.64 16.97 17.12
N PRO A 590 -7.89 16.80 18.42
CA PRO A 590 -8.50 17.82 19.29
C PRO A 590 -7.66 19.11 19.41
N HIS A 591 -6.34 19.00 19.26
CA HIS A 591 -5.41 20.14 19.42
C HIS A 591 -5.08 20.85 18.10
N MET A 592 -5.64 20.39 16.97
CA MET A 592 -5.43 21.08 15.69
C MET A 592 -6.22 22.39 15.68
N PHE A 593 -5.57 23.50 15.42
CA PHE A 593 -6.21 24.79 15.20
C PHE A 593 -7.15 24.70 13.98
N ARG A 594 -8.38 25.18 14.12
CA ARG A 594 -9.41 25.14 13.06
C ARG A 594 -10.29 26.40 13.12
N LEU A 595 -10.98 26.68 12.03
CA LEU A 595 -12.03 27.69 12.03
C LEU A 595 -13.14 27.30 13.05
N PRO A 596 -13.71 28.28 13.77
CA PRO A 596 -14.73 27.97 14.76
C PRO A 596 -16.00 27.45 14.09
N VAL A 597 -16.45 26.30 14.53
CA VAL A 597 -17.73 25.68 14.12
C VAL A 597 -18.66 25.60 15.31
N THR A 598 -19.87 26.14 15.16
CA THR A 598 -20.92 25.97 16.17
C THR A 598 -21.63 24.66 15.88
N THR A 599 -21.24 23.60 16.55
CA THR A 599 -21.77 22.25 16.36
C THR A 599 -23.14 22.10 17.03
N ARG A 600 -24.10 21.46 16.31
CA ARG A 600 -25.46 21.16 16.80
C ARG A 600 -25.76 19.66 16.86
N THR A 601 -24.76 18.80 16.69
CA THR A 601 -24.96 17.35 16.66
C THR A 601 -24.89 16.74 18.05
N SER A 602 -25.70 15.70 18.29
CA SER A 602 -25.61 14.82 19.46
C SER A 602 -24.75 13.56 19.18
N VAL A 603 -24.20 13.43 17.97
CA VAL A 603 -23.39 12.27 17.60
C VAL A 603 -22.09 12.30 18.38
N GLN A 604 -21.82 11.19 19.08
CA GLN A 604 -20.55 10.96 19.76
C GLN A 604 -19.83 9.81 19.07
N PHE A 605 -18.54 10.01 18.84
CA PHE A 605 -17.66 9.00 18.26
C PHE A 605 -16.62 8.56 19.27
N ASP A 606 -16.23 7.30 19.24
CA ASP A 606 -14.89 6.91 19.63
C ASP A 606 -13.91 7.13 18.44
N ARG A 607 -12.61 6.94 18.67
CA ARG A 607 -11.59 7.17 17.63
C ARG A 607 -11.77 6.28 16.39
N THR A 608 -12.16 5.03 16.59
CA THR A 608 -12.31 4.03 15.51
C THR A 608 -13.54 4.35 14.65
N ALA A 609 -14.68 4.60 15.31
CA ALA A 609 -15.92 4.97 14.64
C ALA A 609 -15.81 6.30 13.89
N ALA A 610 -15.12 7.31 14.47
CA ALA A 610 -14.85 8.58 13.80
C ALA A 610 -14.11 8.39 12.47
N LEU A 611 -13.07 7.57 12.49
CA LEU A 611 -12.27 7.31 11.29
C LEU A 611 -13.04 6.50 10.25
N ALA A 612 -13.77 5.47 10.67
CA ALA A 612 -14.61 4.64 9.80
C ALA A 612 -15.71 5.47 9.11
N TRP A 613 -16.35 6.40 9.83
CA TRP A 613 -17.37 7.27 9.23
C TRP A 613 -16.76 8.23 8.20
N LEU A 614 -15.62 8.86 8.51
CA LEU A 614 -14.93 9.75 7.57
C LEU A 614 -14.46 9.00 6.32
N ASP A 615 -13.97 7.76 6.47
CA ASP A 615 -13.58 6.93 5.33
C ASP A 615 -14.78 6.57 4.44
N ALA A 616 -15.92 6.19 5.04
CA ALA A 616 -17.15 5.84 4.33
C ALA A 616 -17.78 7.04 3.60
N GLU A 617 -17.81 8.23 4.24
CA GLU A 617 -18.42 9.44 3.67
C GLU A 617 -17.44 10.32 2.89
N ARG A 618 -16.17 9.93 2.77
CA ARG A 618 -15.11 10.73 2.13
C ARG A 618 -15.49 11.28 0.76
N ALA A 619 -15.99 10.43 -0.12
CA ALA A 619 -16.36 10.83 -1.49
C ALA A 619 -17.50 11.86 -1.49
N ASN A 620 -18.48 11.67 -0.61
CA ASN A 620 -19.63 12.57 -0.44
C ASN A 620 -19.21 13.91 0.18
N LEU A 621 -18.32 13.88 1.19
CA LEU A 621 -17.79 15.08 1.83
C LEU A 621 -16.98 15.93 0.85
N VAL A 622 -16.15 15.31 0.01
CA VAL A 622 -15.41 15.99 -1.06
C VAL A 622 -16.38 16.60 -2.07
N ALA A 623 -17.34 15.80 -2.56
CA ALA A 623 -18.34 16.28 -3.53
C ALA A 623 -19.19 17.42 -2.97
N ALA A 624 -19.63 17.30 -1.71
CA ALA A 624 -20.40 18.36 -1.03
C ALA A 624 -19.61 19.65 -0.86
N THR A 625 -18.32 19.55 -0.50
CA THR A 625 -17.43 20.71 -0.34
C THR A 625 -17.23 21.46 -1.67
N VAL A 626 -16.93 20.74 -2.74
CA VAL A 626 -16.72 21.33 -4.07
C VAL A 626 -18.01 21.94 -4.59
N HIS A 627 -19.14 21.22 -4.49
CA HIS A 627 -20.44 21.71 -4.93
C HIS A 627 -20.90 22.95 -4.14
N ALA A 628 -20.64 22.97 -2.82
CA ALA A 628 -20.95 24.14 -1.97
C ALA A 628 -20.17 25.39 -2.39
N ALA A 629 -18.93 25.25 -2.82
CA ALA A 629 -18.12 26.34 -3.30
C ALA A 629 -18.65 26.95 -4.61
N GLU A 630 -19.18 26.12 -5.50
CA GLU A 630 -19.69 26.52 -6.82
C GLU A 630 -21.10 27.13 -6.78
N HIS A 631 -21.96 26.75 -5.81
CA HIS A 631 -23.41 27.02 -5.81
C HIS A 631 -23.89 27.88 -4.65
N GLY A 632 -23.09 28.80 -4.15
CA GLY A 632 -23.53 29.88 -3.26
C GLY A 632 -23.70 29.50 -1.78
N THR A 633 -23.20 28.36 -1.34
CA THR A 633 -23.07 27.99 0.08
C THR A 633 -21.60 28.05 0.54
N GLY A 634 -20.87 29.05 0.07
CA GLY A 634 -19.43 29.21 0.23
C GLY A 634 -18.93 29.08 1.66
N THR A 635 -19.63 29.65 2.65
CA THR A 635 -19.29 29.52 4.09
C THR A 635 -19.18 28.05 4.52
N LEU A 636 -20.10 27.18 4.08
CA LEU A 636 -20.04 25.77 4.41
C LEU A 636 -18.89 25.06 3.67
N ALA A 637 -18.54 25.50 2.47
CA ALA A 637 -17.43 24.93 1.71
C ALA A 637 -16.09 25.06 2.43
N TRP A 638 -15.70 26.27 2.86
CA TRP A 638 -14.42 26.43 3.56
C TRP A 638 -14.41 25.86 4.97
N LEU A 639 -15.57 25.85 5.67
CA LEU A 639 -15.66 25.21 6.98
C LEU A 639 -15.49 23.68 6.87
N LEU A 640 -16.11 23.04 5.88
CA LEU A 640 -15.92 21.63 5.59
C LEU A 640 -14.46 21.34 5.21
N ALA A 641 -13.88 22.11 4.29
CA ALA A 641 -12.48 21.94 3.86
C ALA A 641 -11.51 22.04 5.05
N ASP A 642 -11.69 23.02 5.94
CA ASP A 642 -10.85 23.19 7.12
C ASP A 642 -11.05 22.08 8.15
N THR A 643 -12.29 21.63 8.35
CA THR A 643 -12.61 20.52 9.26
C THR A 643 -12.01 19.20 8.80
N LEU A 644 -11.99 18.93 7.49
CA LEU A 644 -11.47 17.71 6.88
C LEU A 644 -9.94 17.69 6.75
N ARG A 645 -9.26 18.83 6.93
CA ARG A 645 -7.81 18.97 6.77
C ARG A 645 -7.02 17.93 7.58
N GLY A 646 -7.39 17.74 8.85
CA GLY A 646 -6.72 16.78 9.73
C GLY A 646 -6.92 15.32 9.30
N TYR A 647 -8.10 15.00 8.82
CA TYR A 647 -8.39 13.67 8.26
C TYR A 647 -7.55 13.40 7.00
N PHE A 648 -7.49 14.34 6.07
CA PHE A 648 -6.67 14.18 4.86
C PHE A 648 -5.17 14.09 5.19
N TYR A 649 -4.69 14.86 6.18
CA TYR A 649 -3.33 14.74 6.67
C TYR A 649 -3.04 13.34 7.22
N LEU A 650 -3.96 12.82 8.07
CA LEU A 650 -3.83 11.50 8.70
C LEU A 650 -3.87 10.35 7.66
N ARG A 651 -4.77 10.43 6.69
CA ARG A 651 -4.95 9.42 5.63
C ARG A 651 -4.08 9.64 4.39
N ARG A 652 -3.32 10.72 4.32
CA ARG A 652 -2.50 11.10 3.17
C ARG A 652 -3.29 11.18 1.84
N ASN A 653 -4.57 11.55 1.90
CA ASN A 653 -5.43 11.68 0.72
C ASN A 653 -5.20 13.02 0.00
N MET A 654 -4.04 13.19 -0.65
CA MET A 654 -3.56 14.46 -1.18
C MET A 654 -4.44 15.03 -2.30
N VAL A 655 -4.96 14.20 -3.20
CA VAL A 655 -5.84 14.63 -4.30
C VAL A 655 -7.13 15.25 -3.75
N ASP A 656 -7.77 14.59 -2.80
CA ASP A 656 -9.01 15.05 -2.16
C ASP A 656 -8.76 16.31 -1.33
N TRP A 657 -7.60 16.36 -0.62
CA TRP A 657 -7.22 17.51 0.17
C TRP A 657 -7.01 18.77 -0.69
N LEU A 658 -6.22 18.66 -1.77
CA LEU A 658 -6.01 19.78 -2.69
C LEU A 658 -7.30 20.23 -3.35
N ALA A 659 -8.18 19.31 -3.74
CA ALA A 659 -9.47 19.64 -4.34
C ALA A 659 -10.35 20.44 -3.37
N THR A 660 -10.52 19.98 -2.13
CA THR A 660 -11.36 20.64 -1.12
C THR A 660 -10.76 21.96 -0.63
N ALA A 661 -9.43 22.01 -0.37
CA ALA A 661 -8.76 23.23 0.09
C ALA A 661 -8.78 24.33 -1.00
N THR A 662 -8.60 23.94 -2.27
CA THR A 662 -8.69 24.90 -3.41
C THR A 662 -10.11 25.41 -3.59
N ALA A 663 -11.12 24.55 -3.48
CA ALA A 663 -12.52 24.95 -3.55
C ALA A 663 -12.89 25.88 -2.37
N GLY A 664 -12.47 25.53 -1.15
CA GLY A 664 -12.67 26.38 0.04
C GLY A 664 -12.00 27.75 -0.09
N ARG A 665 -10.76 27.80 -0.62
CA ARG A 665 -10.05 29.06 -0.89
C ARG A 665 -10.82 29.93 -1.88
N ALA A 666 -11.22 29.37 -3.03
CA ALA A 666 -11.96 30.13 -4.05
C ALA A 666 -13.28 30.68 -3.50
N ALA A 667 -14.00 29.92 -2.70
CA ALA A 667 -15.23 30.37 -2.05
C ALA A 667 -14.95 31.49 -1.02
N ALA A 668 -13.88 31.40 -0.23
CA ALA A 668 -13.48 32.42 0.72
C ALA A 668 -13.04 33.72 0.05
N GLU A 669 -12.33 33.63 -1.08
CA GLU A 669 -11.95 34.79 -1.92
C GLU A 669 -13.19 35.47 -2.50
N ALA A 670 -14.13 34.70 -3.08
CA ALA A 670 -15.38 35.25 -3.65
C ALA A 670 -16.26 35.94 -2.59
N ALA A 671 -16.22 35.48 -1.33
CA ALA A 671 -16.96 36.08 -0.22
C ALA A 671 -16.18 37.22 0.48
N GLY A 672 -14.91 37.44 0.16
CA GLY A 672 -14.05 38.42 0.82
C GLY A 672 -13.73 38.07 2.30
N ASP A 673 -13.92 36.80 2.73
CA ASP A 673 -13.63 36.39 4.10
C ASP A 673 -12.14 36.14 4.30
N VAL A 674 -11.44 37.16 4.84
CA VAL A 674 -9.98 37.13 5.03
C VAL A 674 -9.55 36.02 5.99
N ARG A 675 -10.37 35.68 7.00
CA ARG A 675 -10.07 34.63 7.98
C ARG A 675 -10.09 33.26 7.33
N ALA A 676 -11.12 32.99 6.52
CA ALA A 676 -11.25 31.75 5.76
C ALA A 676 -10.14 31.63 4.70
N GLN A 677 -9.77 32.74 4.04
CA GLN A 677 -8.63 32.75 3.09
C GLN A 677 -7.33 32.36 3.80
N ALA A 678 -7.01 32.93 4.97
CA ALA A 678 -5.82 32.61 5.75
C ALA A 678 -5.77 31.11 6.13
N ALA A 679 -6.90 30.56 6.59
CA ALA A 679 -7.02 29.13 6.92
C ALA A 679 -6.82 28.24 5.69
N ALA A 680 -7.41 28.59 4.55
CA ALA A 680 -7.25 27.84 3.31
C ALA A 680 -5.81 27.88 2.77
N HIS A 681 -5.16 29.05 2.81
CA HIS A 681 -3.73 29.15 2.46
C HIS A 681 -2.84 28.33 3.40
N HIS A 682 -3.08 28.36 4.70
CA HIS A 682 -2.38 27.49 5.65
C HIS A 682 -2.58 26.00 5.30
N SER A 683 -3.80 25.58 5.02
CA SER A 683 -4.13 24.19 4.63
C SER A 683 -3.40 23.75 3.35
N LEU A 684 -3.41 24.61 2.31
CA LEU A 684 -2.69 24.36 1.05
C LEU A 684 -1.17 24.32 1.27
N GLY A 685 -0.62 25.19 2.14
CA GLY A 685 0.78 25.16 2.51
C GLY A 685 1.20 23.81 3.10
N VAL A 686 0.41 23.27 4.03
CA VAL A 686 0.68 21.94 4.64
C VAL A 686 0.55 20.83 3.60
N ALA A 687 -0.45 20.88 2.71
CA ALA A 687 -0.64 19.89 1.66
C ALA A 687 0.55 19.89 0.67
N HIS A 688 0.99 21.06 0.19
CA HIS A 688 2.14 21.17 -0.71
C HIS A 688 3.46 20.77 -0.04
N ALA A 689 3.65 21.08 1.25
CA ALA A 689 4.81 20.62 2.01
C ALA A 689 4.86 19.10 2.11
N SER A 690 3.69 18.47 2.35
CA SER A 690 3.56 17.01 2.39
C SER A 690 3.86 16.33 1.04
N LEU A 691 3.71 17.06 -0.07
CA LEU A 691 4.06 16.64 -1.43
C LEU A 691 5.49 17.04 -1.85
N SER A 692 6.30 17.53 -0.93
CA SER A 692 7.65 18.07 -1.23
C SER A 692 7.64 19.22 -2.25
N SER A 693 6.50 19.83 -2.52
CA SER A 693 6.33 21.02 -3.38
C SER A 693 6.68 22.29 -2.58
N TYR A 694 7.93 22.40 -2.16
CA TYR A 694 8.38 23.40 -1.20
C TYR A 694 8.19 24.85 -1.63
N PRO A 695 8.39 25.24 -2.93
CA PRO A 695 8.14 26.62 -3.36
C PRO A 695 6.66 27.03 -3.23
N GLN A 696 5.74 26.13 -3.58
CA GLN A 696 4.30 26.36 -3.45
C GLN A 696 3.88 26.42 -1.96
N ALA A 697 4.43 25.54 -1.12
CA ALA A 697 4.19 25.56 0.32
C ALA A 697 4.61 26.90 0.92
N ALA A 698 5.82 27.39 0.60
CA ALA A 698 6.34 28.67 1.09
C ALA A 698 5.44 29.85 0.68
N ALA A 699 5.00 29.89 -0.59
CA ALA A 699 4.10 30.92 -1.08
C ALA A 699 2.77 30.93 -0.30
N HIS A 700 2.20 29.77 -0.04
CA HIS A 700 0.97 29.65 0.72
C HIS A 700 1.13 30.02 2.19
N TYR A 701 2.24 29.62 2.85
CA TYR A 701 2.51 30.07 4.23
C TYR A 701 2.71 31.57 4.34
N ALA A 702 3.42 32.20 3.38
CA ALA A 702 3.59 33.64 3.35
C ALA A 702 2.23 34.37 3.22
N SER A 703 1.34 33.91 2.32
CA SER A 703 -0.01 34.46 2.21
C SER A 703 -0.83 34.26 3.49
N ALA A 704 -0.72 33.08 4.15
CA ALA A 704 -1.41 32.82 5.40
C ALA A 704 -0.94 33.77 6.53
N VAL A 705 0.37 34.02 6.63
CA VAL A 705 0.95 34.96 7.58
C VAL A 705 0.44 36.38 7.31
N GLU A 706 0.55 36.89 6.08
CA GLU A 706 0.10 38.22 5.69
C GLU A 706 -1.39 38.45 6.00
N LEU A 707 -2.26 37.52 5.57
CA LEU A 707 -3.71 37.63 5.80
C LEU A 707 -4.05 37.56 7.29
N SER A 708 -3.39 36.68 8.06
CA SER A 708 -3.63 36.58 9.50
C SER A 708 -3.12 37.81 10.28
N GLU A 709 -2.02 38.42 9.87
CA GLU A 709 -1.54 39.70 10.42
C GLU A 709 -2.56 40.83 10.22
N ARG A 710 -3.11 40.95 9.03
CA ARG A 710 -4.10 41.99 8.69
C ARG A 710 -5.33 41.97 9.58
N ILE A 711 -5.75 40.79 10.06
CA ILE A 711 -6.93 40.63 10.93
C ILE A 711 -6.61 40.34 12.39
N GLY A 712 -5.31 40.37 12.77
CA GLY A 712 -4.88 40.08 14.13
C GLY A 712 -5.09 38.65 14.60
N TRP A 713 -5.15 37.68 13.66
CA TRP A 713 -5.38 36.26 14.00
C TRP A 713 -4.07 35.54 14.35
N ARG A 714 -3.66 35.69 15.62
CA ARG A 714 -2.38 35.22 16.12
C ARG A 714 -2.15 33.71 16.04
N GLU A 715 -3.20 32.89 16.21
CA GLU A 715 -3.08 31.42 16.13
C GLU A 715 -2.69 30.96 14.73
N CYS A 716 -3.32 31.51 13.67
CA CYS A 716 -2.99 31.18 12.30
C CYS A 716 -1.60 31.68 11.91
N GLN A 717 -1.25 32.91 12.33
CA GLN A 717 0.07 33.49 12.13
C GLN A 717 1.15 32.60 12.77
N ALA A 718 0.99 32.17 14.02
CA ALA A 718 1.92 31.31 14.71
C ALA A 718 2.09 29.94 14.03
N ALA A 719 0.98 29.32 13.62
CA ALA A 719 1.00 28.03 12.94
C ALA A 719 1.67 28.11 11.55
N ALA A 720 1.34 29.12 10.75
CA ALA A 720 1.93 29.29 9.43
C ALA A 720 3.44 29.60 9.53
N THR A 721 3.85 30.48 10.45
CA THR A 721 5.25 30.80 10.71
C THR A 721 6.04 29.58 11.20
N GLY A 722 5.47 28.79 12.12
CA GLY A 722 6.08 27.53 12.58
C GLY A 722 6.27 26.52 11.46
N ASN A 723 5.26 26.37 10.58
CA ASN A 723 5.34 25.46 9.42
C ASN A 723 6.35 25.97 8.36
N ASP A 724 6.50 27.28 8.15
CA ASP A 724 7.57 27.80 7.30
C ASP A 724 8.95 27.53 7.93
N GLY A 725 9.06 27.56 9.26
CA GLY A 725 10.24 27.10 9.98
C GLY A 725 10.58 25.64 9.71
N VAL A 726 9.58 24.75 9.71
CA VAL A 726 9.75 23.32 9.33
C VAL A 726 10.22 23.20 7.89
N LEU A 727 9.62 23.94 6.98
CA LEU A 727 10.02 23.95 5.56
C LEU A 727 11.47 24.45 5.39
N SER A 728 11.86 25.48 6.14
CA SER A 728 13.24 25.98 6.14
C SER A 728 14.22 24.96 6.71
N LEU A 729 13.81 24.19 7.72
CA LEU A 729 14.59 23.07 8.27
C LEU A 729 14.80 21.98 7.22
N TRP A 730 13.75 21.51 6.56
CA TRP A 730 13.84 20.46 5.52
C TRP A 730 14.66 20.88 4.29
N THR A 731 14.71 22.19 4.01
CA THR A 731 15.52 22.73 2.90
C THR A 731 16.94 23.12 3.33
N GLY A 732 17.34 22.83 4.59
CA GLY A 732 18.68 23.08 5.12
C GLY A 732 18.97 24.55 5.48
N ARG A 733 17.95 25.42 5.47
CA ARG A 733 18.08 26.84 5.81
C ARG A 733 17.98 27.06 7.34
N LEU A 734 18.90 26.45 8.11
CA LEU A 734 18.85 26.40 9.56
C LEU A 734 18.71 27.77 10.25
N PRO A 735 19.39 28.88 9.84
CA PRO A 735 19.18 30.19 10.43
C PRO A 735 17.75 30.73 10.24
N ALA A 736 17.18 30.54 9.06
CA ALA A 736 15.80 30.93 8.77
C ALA A 736 14.80 30.09 9.60
N ALA A 737 15.04 28.78 9.73
CA ALA A 737 14.24 27.89 10.57
C ALA A 737 14.26 28.35 12.04
N ALA A 738 15.44 28.64 12.59
CA ALA A 738 15.57 29.16 13.97
C ALA A 738 14.81 30.47 14.17
N SER A 739 14.90 31.40 13.20
CA SER A 739 14.16 32.67 13.23
C SER A 739 12.65 32.45 13.26
N ALA A 740 12.15 31.64 12.35
CA ALA A 740 10.71 31.31 12.23
C ALA A 740 10.18 30.65 13.51
N PHE A 741 10.88 29.62 14.02
CA PHE A 741 10.44 28.94 15.26
C PHE A 741 10.48 29.87 16.49
N ASN A 742 11.48 30.76 16.59
CA ASN A 742 11.52 31.77 17.69
C ASN A 742 10.36 32.78 17.55
N GLN A 743 9.99 33.17 16.34
CA GLN A 743 8.84 34.02 16.11
C GLN A 743 7.53 33.32 16.48
N ALA A 744 7.34 32.08 16.01
CA ALA A 744 6.17 31.26 16.34
C ALA A 744 6.08 31.01 17.86
N LEU A 745 7.22 30.76 18.54
CA LEU A 745 7.28 30.55 20.00
C LEU A 745 6.85 31.80 20.75
N ARG A 746 7.25 33.02 20.32
CA ARG A 746 6.78 34.28 20.94
C ARG A 746 5.25 34.39 20.82
N LEU A 747 4.70 34.16 19.62
CA LEU A 747 3.24 34.20 19.39
C LEU A 747 2.49 33.20 20.28
N TYR A 748 3.00 31.94 20.38
CA TYR A 748 2.38 30.93 21.25
C TYR A 748 2.52 31.23 22.75
N ARG A 749 3.52 32.00 23.14
CA ARG A 749 3.61 32.53 24.53
C ARG A 749 2.55 33.60 24.76
N GLU A 750 2.35 34.53 23.81
CA GLU A 750 1.27 35.53 23.87
C GLU A 750 -0.14 34.89 23.93
N LEU A 751 -0.30 33.73 23.26
CA LEU A 751 -1.54 32.96 23.23
C LEU A 751 -1.76 32.04 24.44
N ASP A 752 -0.79 31.98 25.38
CA ASP A 752 -0.76 31.00 26.48
C ASP A 752 -1.07 29.57 26.00
N SER A 753 -0.45 29.17 24.87
CA SER A 753 -0.62 27.83 24.25
C SER A 753 0.58 26.92 24.57
N PRO A 754 0.52 26.09 25.64
CA PRO A 754 1.62 25.21 26.00
C PRO A 754 1.96 24.20 24.90
N ALA A 755 0.96 23.68 24.16
CA ALA A 755 1.17 22.75 23.05
C ALA A 755 1.96 23.39 21.91
N GLY A 756 1.59 24.60 21.49
CA GLY A 756 2.32 25.32 20.45
C GLY A 756 3.75 25.69 20.87
N GLN A 757 3.94 26.09 22.15
CA GLN A 757 5.26 26.33 22.71
C GLN A 757 6.13 25.06 22.66
N ALA A 758 5.61 23.92 23.13
CA ALA A 758 6.34 22.67 23.18
C ALA A 758 6.82 22.19 21.79
N VAL A 759 5.96 22.28 20.78
CA VAL A 759 6.33 21.91 19.40
C VAL A 759 7.45 22.79 18.86
N ASN A 760 7.36 24.11 19.04
CA ASN A 760 8.39 25.02 18.52
C ASN A 760 9.71 24.92 19.29
N LEU A 761 9.68 24.65 20.63
CA LEU A 761 10.87 24.35 21.40
C LEU A 761 11.53 23.05 20.95
N ALA A 762 10.75 21.98 20.67
CA ALA A 762 11.28 20.75 20.13
C ALA A 762 11.94 20.96 18.75
N ASN A 763 11.31 21.73 17.87
CA ASN A 763 11.85 22.07 16.54
C ASN A 763 13.13 22.92 16.63
N LEU A 764 13.20 23.89 17.58
CA LEU A 764 14.45 24.61 17.89
C LEU A 764 15.54 23.66 18.39
N GLY A 765 15.17 22.65 19.18
CA GLY A 765 16.07 21.58 19.59
C GLY A 765 16.68 20.85 18.43
N ILE A 766 15.88 20.51 17.39
CA ILE A 766 16.36 19.87 16.15
C ILE A 766 17.32 20.81 15.41
N VAL A 767 16.98 22.10 15.26
CA VAL A 767 17.86 23.08 14.58
C VAL A 767 19.19 23.19 15.31
N TYR A 768 19.19 23.28 16.65
CA TYR A 768 20.41 23.39 17.44
C TYR A 768 21.22 22.09 17.44
N LEU A 769 20.57 20.92 17.44
CA LEU A 769 21.25 19.62 17.27
C LEU A 769 21.95 19.56 15.90
N SER A 770 21.24 19.87 14.81
CA SER A 770 21.80 19.87 13.45
C SER A 770 22.93 20.90 13.28
N SER A 771 22.86 22.02 13.99
CA SER A 771 23.90 23.05 14.00
C SER A 771 25.05 22.75 14.97
N GLY A 772 24.97 21.68 15.78
CA GLY A 772 25.97 21.27 16.76
C GLY A 772 25.94 22.06 18.09
N HIS A 773 24.89 22.80 18.36
CA HIS A 773 24.73 23.53 19.63
C HIS A 773 24.04 22.64 20.68
N PHE A 774 24.72 21.57 21.11
CA PHE A 774 24.11 20.50 21.94
C PHE A 774 23.52 20.96 23.26
N ASP A 775 24.16 21.89 23.98
CA ASP A 775 23.62 22.42 25.23
C ASP A 775 22.30 23.17 24.99
N ARG A 776 22.22 24.00 23.95
CA ARG A 776 20.99 24.70 23.59
C ARG A 776 19.91 23.72 23.14
N ALA A 777 20.28 22.67 22.40
CA ALA A 777 19.36 21.63 22.02
C ALA A 777 18.74 20.91 23.24
N ALA A 778 19.61 20.51 24.19
CA ALA A 778 19.16 19.87 25.42
C ALA A 778 18.23 20.78 26.26
N ASP A 779 18.55 22.10 26.37
CA ASP A 779 17.71 23.04 27.10
C ASP A 779 16.33 23.21 26.47
N ASN A 780 16.26 23.32 25.13
CA ASN A 780 14.99 23.42 24.42
C ASN A 780 14.16 22.13 24.55
N TYR A 781 14.79 20.95 24.42
CA TYR A 781 14.09 19.69 24.58
C TYR A 781 13.58 19.48 26.02
N ARG A 782 14.34 19.85 27.05
CA ARG A 782 13.87 19.76 28.46
C ARG A 782 12.64 20.65 28.69
N GLN A 783 12.64 21.87 28.14
CA GLN A 783 11.48 22.77 28.23
C GLN A 783 10.28 22.17 27.51
N ALA A 784 10.49 21.63 26.29
CA ALA A 784 9.43 20.96 25.52
C ALA A 784 8.87 19.74 26.27
N LEU A 785 9.75 18.92 26.88
CA LEU A 785 9.35 17.73 27.66
C LEU A 785 8.44 18.11 28.81
N ALA A 786 8.83 19.10 29.59
CA ALA A 786 8.03 19.58 30.75
C ALA A 786 6.65 20.09 30.34
N LEU A 787 6.52 20.69 29.15
CA LEU A 787 5.23 21.13 28.61
C LEU A 787 4.38 19.93 28.14
N HIS A 788 4.99 18.95 27.45
CA HIS A 788 4.29 17.74 27.01
C HIS A 788 3.84 16.84 28.18
N GLU A 789 4.62 16.75 29.23
CA GLU A 789 4.27 16.04 30.47
C GLU A 789 3.02 16.63 31.10
N ARG A 790 2.98 17.97 31.27
CA ARG A 790 1.80 18.68 31.80
C ARG A 790 0.55 18.52 30.93
N ALA A 791 0.74 18.42 29.64
CA ALA A 791 -0.34 18.23 28.67
C ALA A 791 -0.78 16.76 28.51
N GLY A 792 -0.10 15.78 29.09
CA GLY A 792 -0.35 14.35 28.92
C GLY A 792 -0.09 13.86 27.49
N ALA A 793 0.73 14.59 26.70
CA ALA A 793 0.98 14.31 25.29
C ALA A 793 2.04 13.20 25.12
N ARG A 794 1.68 11.95 25.45
CA ARG A 794 2.60 10.78 25.56
C ARG A 794 3.46 10.56 24.31
N ASN A 795 2.89 10.59 23.10
CA ASN A 795 3.67 10.43 21.87
C ASN A 795 4.76 11.50 21.70
N SER A 796 4.42 12.76 21.98
CA SER A 796 5.38 13.88 21.90
C SER A 796 6.45 13.79 22.98
N GLN A 797 6.11 13.30 24.20
CA GLN A 797 7.08 13.01 25.25
C GLN A 797 8.14 12.01 24.77
N ALA A 798 7.68 10.89 24.16
CA ALA A 798 8.58 9.85 23.66
C ALA A 798 9.56 10.40 22.60
N LEU A 799 9.06 11.21 21.65
CA LEU A 799 9.91 11.85 20.64
C LEU A 799 10.96 12.78 21.25
N VAL A 800 10.57 13.61 22.20
CA VAL A 800 11.50 14.54 22.85
C VAL A 800 12.52 13.80 23.71
N LEU A 801 12.14 12.74 24.42
CA LEU A 801 13.04 11.85 25.17
C LEU A 801 14.05 11.19 24.22
N ASN A 802 13.62 10.68 23.07
CA ASN A 802 14.51 10.14 22.05
C ASN A 802 15.52 11.18 21.57
N ASN A 803 15.08 12.40 21.28
CA ASN A 803 15.96 13.47 20.81
C ASN A 803 16.95 13.92 21.90
N LEU A 804 16.56 13.93 23.16
CA LEU A 804 17.47 14.15 24.30
C LEU A 804 18.52 13.04 24.38
N GLY A 805 18.14 11.78 24.17
CA GLY A 805 19.07 10.66 24.09
C GLY A 805 20.13 10.87 23.02
N GLU A 806 19.72 11.30 21.81
CA GLU A 806 20.65 11.64 20.72
C GLU A 806 21.61 12.79 21.09
N VAL A 807 21.12 13.88 21.70
CA VAL A 807 21.97 14.97 22.17
C VAL A 807 23.03 14.45 23.13
N TYR A 808 22.65 13.66 24.14
CA TYR A 808 23.59 13.13 25.13
C TYR A 808 24.58 12.14 24.52
N ARG A 809 24.18 11.34 23.52
CA ARG A 809 25.07 10.47 22.78
C ARG A 809 26.15 11.29 22.03
N HIS A 810 25.79 12.36 21.32
CA HIS A 810 26.74 13.25 20.66
C HIS A 810 27.68 13.99 21.63
N MET A 811 27.21 14.25 22.84
CA MET A 811 28.05 14.81 23.93
C MET A 811 28.96 13.76 24.61
N GLY A 812 28.89 12.46 24.21
CA GLY A 812 29.62 11.36 24.84
C GLY A 812 29.11 10.98 26.22
N ARG A 813 27.89 11.41 26.61
CA ARG A 813 27.26 11.10 27.90
C ARG A 813 26.36 9.86 27.74
N PHE A 814 26.97 8.72 27.50
CA PHE A 814 26.28 7.49 27.03
C PHE A 814 25.27 6.97 28.08
N ASP A 815 25.56 6.99 29.39
CA ASP A 815 24.61 6.54 30.40
C ASP A 815 23.31 7.34 30.36
N ARG A 816 23.40 8.68 30.27
CA ARG A 816 22.22 9.54 30.14
C ARG A 816 21.47 9.29 28.82
N ALA A 817 22.19 8.97 27.75
CA ALA A 817 21.57 8.65 26.49
C ALA A 817 20.73 7.37 26.61
N VAL A 818 21.26 6.30 27.23
CA VAL A 818 20.56 5.05 27.51
C VAL A 818 19.31 5.29 28.37
N ASP A 819 19.42 6.09 29.44
CA ASP A 819 18.28 6.42 30.32
C ASP A 819 17.11 7.05 29.52
N HIS A 820 17.44 8.07 28.70
CA HIS A 820 16.42 8.76 27.92
C HIS A 820 15.83 7.88 26.80
N PHE A 821 16.65 7.06 26.14
CA PHE A 821 16.15 6.12 25.14
C PHE A 821 15.27 5.02 25.77
N THR A 822 15.65 4.50 26.93
CA THR A 822 14.84 3.50 27.65
C THR A 822 13.49 4.08 28.09
N ALA A 823 13.48 5.33 28.58
CA ALA A 823 12.25 6.03 28.91
C ALA A 823 11.36 6.26 27.66
N ALA A 824 11.97 6.66 26.53
CA ALA A 824 11.24 6.82 25.26
C ALA A 824 10.64 5.50 24.78
N LEU A 825 11.40 4.40 24.87
CA LEU A 825 10.97 3.05 24.49
C LEU A 825 9.76 2.59 25.30
N ALA A 826 9.79 2.81 26.61
CA ALA A 826 8.68 2.47 27.50
C ALA A 826 7.40 3.22 27.09
N VAL A 827 7.50 4.51 26.81
CA VAL A 827 6.33 5.32 26.38
C VAL A 827 5.82 4.87 24.99
N HIS A 828 6.71 4.61 24.02
CA HIS A 828 6.26 4.11 22.70
C HIS A 828 5.54 2.77 22.79
N ARG A 829 6.01 1.85 23.64
CA ARG A 829 5.34 0.56 23.90
C ARG A 829 3.97 0.74 24.56
N GLU A 830 3.86 1.65 25.54
CA GLU A 830 2.59 1.98 26.19
C GLU A 830 1.53 2.49 25.20
N VAL A 831 1.92 3.35 24.27
CA VAL A 831 0.99 3.96 23.30
C VAL A 831 0.85 3.19 21.98
N GLY A 832 1.56 2.06 21.82
CA GLY A 832 1.54 1.27 20.59
C GLY A 832 2.26 1.91 19.40
N GLY A 833 3.21 2.82 19.64
CA GLY A 833 3.95 3.60 18.65
C GLY A 833 5.08 2.81 17.96
N ARG A 834 4.76 1.85 17.10
CA ARG A 834 5.72 0.91 16.47
C ARG A 834 6.90 1.57 15.75
N SER A 835 6.66 2.59 14.90
CA SER A 835 7.75 3.29 14.19
C SER A 835 8.69 4.00 15.18
N GLY A 836 8.15 4.61 16.25
CA GLY A 836 8.94 5.22 17.33
C GLY A 836 9.72 4.18 18.14
N GLU A 837 9.12 3.03 18.43
CA GLU A 837 9.81 1.89 19.09
C GLU A 837 11.03 1.45 18.27
N ALA A 838 10.89 1.27 16.95
CA ALA A 838 11.99 0.89 16.08
C ALA A 838 13.11 1.95 16.05
N LEU A 839 12.75 3.23 15.97
CA LEU A 839 13.71 4.33 15.96
C LEU A 839 14.55 4.33 17.25
N VAL A 840 13.89 4.19 18.41
CA VAL A 840 14.58 4.19 19.72
C VAL A 840 15.46 2.96 19.87
N LEU A 841 15.03 1.77 19.44
CA LEU A 841 15.85 0.57 19.43
C LEU A 841 17.11 0.74 18.56
N GLY A 842 16.99 1.35 17.39
CA GLY A 842 18.12 1.69 16.52
C GLY A 842 19.10 2.68 17.18
N ASN A 843 18.61 3.63 17.97
CA ASN A 843 19.43 4.57 18.70
C ASN A 843 20.13 3.94 19.90
N LEU A 844 19.48 3.02 20.62
CA LEU A 844 20.12 2.19 21.64
C LEU A 844 21.24 1.35 21.04
N ALA A 845 21.02 0.71 19.89
CA ALA A 845 22.05 -0.02 19.17
C ALA A 845 23.27 0.87 18.85
N ALA A 846 23.06 2.12 18.45
CA ALA A 846 24.13 3.05 18.19
C ALA A 846 24.96 3.39 19.45
N VAL A 847 24.31 3.56 20.61
CA VAL A 847 25.01 3.80 21.89
C VAL A 847 25.81 2.57 22.32
N TYR A 848 25.23 1.37 22.26
CA TYR A 848 25.91 0.13 22.61
C TYR A 848 27.10 -0.16 21.68
N ARG A 849 26.96 0.13 20.38
CA ARG A 849 28.10 0.10 19.45
C ARG A 849 29.19 1.09 19.84
N ASP A 850 28.83 2.36 20.14
CA ASP A 850 29.79 3.41 20.48
C ASP A 850 30.53 3.13 21.80
N THR A 851 29.95 2.31 22.67
CA THR A 851 30.54 1.83 23.94
C THR A 851 31.21 0.46 23.85
N GLY A 852 31.29 -0.17 22.64
CA GLY A 852 31.95 -1.47 22.42
C GLY A 852 31.11 -2.69 22.78
N ARG A 853 29.85 -2.51 23.18
CA ARG A 853 28.88 -3.58 23.52
C ARG A 853 28.22 -4.12 22.25
N HIS A 854 29.00 -4.76 21.39
CA HIS A 854 28.56 -5.09 20.01
C HIS A 854 27.47 -6.14 19.94
N ALA A 855 27.40 -7.10 20.88
CA ALA A 855 26.34 -8.12 20.90
C ALA A 855 24.97 -7.47 21.16
N GLU A 856 24.87 -6.62 22.19
CA GLU A 856 23.64 -5.89 22.51
C GLU A 856 23.27 -4.88 21.43
N ALA A 857 24.27 -4.27 20.78
CA ALA A 857 24.04 -3.41 19.63
C ALA A 857 23.37 -4.16 18.47
N LEU A 858 23.80 -5.39 18.20
CA LEU A 858 23.22 -6.24 17.16
C LEU A 858 21.77 -6.63 17.50
N ASP A 859 21.51 -7.11 18.72
CA ASP A 859 20.18 -7.51 19.17
C ASP A 859 19.16 -6.36 19.04
N HIS A 860 19.55 -5.15 19.46
CA HIS A 860 18.68 -3.98 19.37
C HIS A 860 18.46 -3.54 17.92
N ALA A 861 19.49 -3.60 17.03
CA ALA A 861 19.37 -3.21 15.64
C ALA A 861 18.50 -4.18 14.84
N GLU A 862 18.64 -5.50 15.07
CA GLU A 862 17.80 -6.54 14.46
C GLU A 862 16.33 -6.43 14.93
N SER A 863 16.13 -6.20 16.23
CA SER A 863 14.80 -5.96 16.81
C SER A 863 14.15 -4.73 16.19
N ALA A 864 14.91 -3.65 16.00
CA ALA A 864 14.43 -2.43 15.35
C ALA A 864 13.98 -2.71 13.91
N LEU A 865 14.78 -3.44 13.13
CA LEU A 865 14.46 -3.78 11.75
C LEU A 865 13.20 -4.66 11.64
N LEU A 866 13.06 -5.62 12.56
CA LEU A 866 11.86 -6.46 12.63
C LEU A 866 10.59 -5.62 12.88
N VAL A 867 10.65 -4.69 13.83
CA VAL A 867 9.51 -3.84 14.20
C VAL A 867 9.15 -2.89 13.06
N VAL A 868 10.14 -2.22 12.43
CA VAL A 868 9.86 -1.21 11.41
C VAL A 868 9.29 -1.82 10.12
N ARG A 869 9.75 -3.00 9.71
CA ARG A 869 9.21 -3.71 8.55
C ARG A 869 7.73 -4.06 8.67
N GLN A 870 7.21 -4.21 9.88
CA GLN A 870 5.78 -4.41 10.13
C GLN A 870 4.94 -3.14 9.91
N THR A 871 5.56 -1.96 9.94
CA THR A 871 4.87 -0.67 9.81
C THR A 871 4.74 -0.18 8.36
N GLY A 872 5.61 -0.65 7.46
CA GLY A 872 5.73 -0.14 6.10
C GLY A 872 6.31 1.28 6.00
N ASP A 873 6.91 1.81 7.09
CA ASP A 873 7.53 3.13 7.13
C ASP A 873 8.94 3.07 6.52
N LEU A 874 9.03 3.37 5.21
CA LEU A 874 10.28 3.32 4.46
C LEU A 874 11.36 4.29 4.96
N HIS A 875 10.97 5.44 5.55
CA HIS A 875 11.93 6.38 6.13
C HIS A 875 12.58 5.80 7.38
N ALA A 876 11.78 5.28 8.30
CA ALA A 876 12.26 4.63 9.50
C ALA A 876 13.04 3.34 9.18
N GLU A 877 12.66 2.61 8.14
CA GLU A 877 13.38 1.42 7.68
C GLU A 877 14.78 1.78 7.17
N ALA A 878 14.91 2.82 6.33
CA ALA A 878 16.21 3.30 5.84
C ALA A 878 17.15 3.71 6.98
N TYR A 879 16.62 4.41 7.98
CA TYR A 879 17.36 4.78 9.17
C TYR A 879 17.84 3.57 9.97
N THR A 880 16.96 2.58 10.17
CA THR A 880 17.24 1.35 10.91
C THR A 880 18.27 0.47 10.20
N LEU A 881 18.17 0.34 8.88
CA LEU A 881 19.15 -0.38 8.06
C LEU A 881 20.56 0.24 8.19
N ASN A 882 20.67 1.57 8.18
CA ASN A 882 21.95 2.24 8.40
C ASN A 882 22.52 1.93 9.79
N ARG A 883 21.69 1.89 10.82
CA ARG A 883 22.13 1.52 12.19
C ARG A 883 22.63 0.08 12.24
N LEU A 884 21.88 -0.88 11.67
CA LEU A 884 22.31 -2.28 11.59
C LEU A 884 23.62 -2.43 10.80
N ALA A 885 23.72 -1.80 9.64
CA ALA A 885 24.93 -1.83 8.80
C ALA A 885 26.16 -1.27 9.53
N THR A 886 26.00 -0.19 10.31
CA THR A 886 27.10 0.31 11.13
C THR A 886 27.48 -0.61 12.29
N VAL A 887 26.58 -1.43 12.82
CA VAL A 887 26.90 -2.49 13.79
C VAL A 887 27.67 -3.61 13.10
N HIS A 888 27.26 -4.07 11.90
CA HIS A 888 28.01 -5.05 11.12
C HIS A 888 29.44 -4.56 10.83
N HIS A 889 29.61 -3.28 10.45
CA HIS A 889 30.94 -2.70 10.28
C HIS A 889 31.78 -2.80 11.54
N ALA A 890 31.23 -2.50 12.73
CA ALA A 890 31.93 -2.59 14.00
C ALA A 890 32.34 -4.04 14.37
N LEU A 891 31.58 -5.01 13.89
CA LEU A 891 31.87 -6.45 14.03
C LEU A 891 32.88 -6.98 12.96
N GLY A 892 33.40 -6.13 12.07
CA GLY A 892 34.27 -6.53 10.97
C GLY A 892 33.55 -7.22 9.79
N ARG A 893 32.22 -7.28 9.80
CA ARG A 893 31.38 -7.84 8.74
C ARG A 893 31.16 -6.78 7.64
N TYR A 894 32.24 -6.42 6.94
CA TYR A 894 32.22 -5.26 6.04
C TYR A 894 31.30 -5.44 4.83
N GLN A 895 31.17 -6.66 4.28
CA GLN A 895 30.29 -6.90 3.14
C GLN A 895 28.81 -6.75 3.56
N ASP A 896 28.40 -7.32 4.70
CA ASP A 896 27.04 -7.17 5.24
C ASP A 896 26.72 -5.68 5.51
N ALA A 897 27.74 -4.91 5.96
CA ALA A 897 27.60 -3.47 6.12
C ALA A 897 27.38 -2.74 4.79
N VAL A 898 28.10 -3.11 3.73
CA VAL A 898 27.90 -2.54 2.38
C VAL A 898 26.49 -2.82 1.89
N ASP A 899 26.03 -4.07 1.99
CA ASP A 899 24.71 -4.48 1.49
C ASP A 899 23.58 -3.76 2.24
N GLY A 900 23.66 -3.65 3.57
CA GLY A 900 22.71 -2.91 4.37
C GLY A 900 22.66 -1.40 4.05
N HIS A 901 23.80 -0.76 3.86
CA HIS A 901 23.84 0.67 3.48
C HIS A 901 23.34 0.91 2.06
N LEU A 902 23.55 -0.03 1.11
CA LEU A 902 23.00 0.07 -0.25
C LEU A 902 21.46 -0.09 -0.24
N GLU A 903 20.92 -1.00 0.57
CA GLU A 903 19.47 -1.15 0.76
C GLU A 903 18.89 0.14 1.34
N ALA A 904 19.51 0.70 2.38
CA ALA A 904 19.10 1.99 2.95
C ALA A 904 19.15 3.12 1.90
N LEU A 905 20.20 3.18 1.07
CA LEU A 905 20.32 4.20 0.02
C LEU A 905 19.23 4.08 -1.06
N ALA A 906 18.81 2.87 -1.39
CA ALA A 906 17.69 2.65 -2.31
C ALA A 906 16.39 3.22 -1.76
N LEU A 907 16.11 3.01 -0.47
CA LEU A 907 14.92 3.55 0.22
C LEU A 907 14.97 5.08 0.35
N THR A 908 16.16 5.67 0.64
CA THR A 908 16.29 7.13 0.75
C THR A 908 16.02 7.86 -0.56
N ARG A 909 16.32 7.23 -1.70
CA ARG A 909 16.00 7.78 -3.03
C ARG A 909 14.48 7.82 -3.27
N GLN A 910 13.74 6.84 -2.77
CA GLN A 910 12.27 6.80 -2.86
C GLN A 910 11.61 7.83 -1.94
N THR A 911 12.16 8.02 -0.73
CA THR A 911 11.59 8.90 0.30
C THR A 911 12.09 10.35 0.22
N GLY A 912 13.19 10.62 -0.49
CA GLY A 912 13.85 11.93 -0.51
C GLY A 912 14.53 12.32 0.81
N SER A 913 14.77 11.36 1.71
CA SER A 913 15.30 11.57 3.05
C SER A 913 16.80 11.84 3.04
N ARG A 914 17.23 13.05 3.42
CA ARG A 914 18.63 13.55 3.27
C ARG A 914 19.58 13.05 4.35
N ASP A 915 19.16 13.03 5.61
CA ASP A 915 20.00 12.59 6.71
C ASP A 915 20.37 11.10 6.59
N PRO A 916 19.41 10.16 6.39
CA PRO A 916 19.75 8.75 6.15
C PRO A 916 20.54 8.52 4.86
N GLU A 917 20.34 9.35 3.79
CA GLU A 917 21.15 9.30 2.56
C GLU A 917 22.61 9.64 2.85
N THR A 918 22.85 10.71 3.61
CA THR A 918 24.20 11.14 3.98
C THR A 918 24.87 10.14 4.91
N ASP A 919 24.12 9.57 5.87
CA ASP A 919 24.60 8.52 6.78
C ASP A 919 24.97 7.22 6.02
N ALA A 920 24.17 6.82 5.04
CA ALA A 920 24.45 5.67 4.18
C ALA A 920 25.76 5.85 3.40
N HIS A 921 26.00 7.04 2.85
CA HIS A 921 27.26 7.32 2.15
C HIS A 921 28.46 7.31 3.09
N LEU A 922 28.34 7.79 4.32
CA LEU A 922 29.39 7.69 5.34
C LEU A 922 29.68 6.24 5.74
N GLY A 923 28.64 5.45 5.92
CA GLY A 923 28.73 4.02 6.22
C GLY A 923 29.39 3.23 5.08
N LEU A 924 28.99 3.49 3.83
CA LEU A 924 29.62 2.92 2.65
C LEU A 924 31.10 3.30 2.54
N ALA A 925 31.47 4.56 2.81
CA ALA A 925 32.86 4.97 2.83
C ALA A 925 33.68 4.18 3.87
N ALA A 926 33.14 3.99 5.07
CA ALA A 926 33.78 3.21 6.12
C ALA A 926 33.88 1.71 5.77
N ALA A 927 32.80 1.09 5.30
CA ALA A 927 32.76 -0.33 4.96
C ALA A 927 33.67 -0.68 3.76
N ARG A 928 33.68 0.16 2.71
CA ARG A 928 34.57 0.03 1.55
C ARG A 928 36.04 0.22 1.92
N LEU A 929 36.33 1.14 2.87
CA LEU A 929 37.66 1.27 3.42
C LEU A 929 38.11 -0.01 4.13
N GLY A 930 37.24 -0.64 4.95
CA GLY A 930 37.51 -1.91 5.61
C GLY A 930 37.78 -3.07 4.63
N LEU A 931 37.16 -3.04 3.44
CA LEU A 931 37.40 -3.99 2.34
C LEU A 931 38.67 -3.65 1.48
N GLY A 932 39.40 -2.56 1.79
CA GLY A 932 40.55 -2.10 0.99
C GLY A 932 40.15 -1.42 -0.33
N GLN A 933 38.89 -1.13 -0.58
CA GLN A 933 38.37 -0.51 -1.81
C GLN A 933 38.47 1.03 -1.74
N LEU A 934 39.72 1.54 -1.72
CA LEU A 934 40.02 2.95 -1.40
C LEU A 934 39.41 3.96 -2.36
N ALA A 935 39.27 3.64 -3.64
CA ALA A 935 38.68 4.53 -4.65
C ALA A 935 37.16 4.70 -4.43
N GLU A 936 36.48 3.62 -4.08
CA GLU A 936 35.02 3.66 -3.77
C GLU A 936 34.75 4.34 -2.44
N ALA A 937 35.56 4.07 -1.42
CA ALA A 937 35.49 4.74 -0.13
C ALA A 937 35.62 6.27 -0.29
N ASP A 938 36.58 6.74 -1.09
CA ASP A 938 36.79 8.17 -1.34
C ASP A 938 35.61 8.81 -2.08
N ARG A 939 35.04 8.10 -3.06
CA ARG A 939 33.85 8.57 -3.81
C ARG A 939 32.64 8.75 -2.89
N HIS A 940 32.37 7.78 -2.02
CA HIS A 940 31.27 7.88 -1.05
C HIS A 940 31.52 8.97 0.00
N ALA A 941 32.73 9.15 0.49
CA ALA A 941 33.09 10.25 1.37
C ALA A 941 32.87 11.62 0.69
N ALA A 942 33.20 11.75 -0.60
CA ALA A 942 32.96 12.98 -1.38
C ALA A 942 31.45 13.26 -1.55
N GLN A 943 30.64 12.23 -1.79
CA GLN A 943 29.18 12.37 -1.88
C GLN A 943 28.59 12.84 -0.53
N ALA A 944 28.99 12.22 0.57
CA ALA A 944 28.58 12.63 1.92
C ALA A 944 28.97 14.07 2.22
N LEU A 945 30.19 14.50 1.82
CA LEU A 945 30.66 15.88 2.01
C LEU A 945 29.87 16.88 1.17
N ALA A 946 29.54 16.53 -0.07
CA ALA A 946 28.72 17.37 -0.95
C ALA A 946 27.30 17.57 -0.39
N LEU A 947 26.66 16.48 0.04
CA LEU A 947 25.32 16.52 0.65
C LEU A 947 25.33 17.33 1.97
N SER A 948 26.27 17.05 2.87
CA SER A 948 26.35 17.75 4.17
C SER A 948 26.55 19.25 4.02
N ARG A 949 27.36 19.71 3.04
CA ARG A 949 27.53 21.14 2.75
C ARG A 949 26.30 21.77 2.13
N ARG A 950 25.66 21.06 1.18
CA ARG A 950 24.43 21.52 0.52
C ARG A 950 23.32 21.77 1.53
N PHE A 951 23.18 20.92 2.54
CA PHE A 951 22.12 20.97 3.53
C PHE A 951 22.57 21.50 4.91
N SER A 952 23.78 22.07 5.00
CA SER A 952 24.36 22.66 6.24
C SER A 952 24.41 21.69 7.44
N LEU A 953 24.58 20.38 7.16
CA LEU A 953 24.64 19.32 8.18
C LEU A 953 26.05 19.27 8.79
N ARG A 954 26.35 20.13 9.78
CA ARG A 954 27.69 20.35 10.33
C ARG A 954 28.34 19.11 10.93
N ILE A 955 27.58 18.23 11.60
CA ILE A 955 28.06 16.96 12.15
C ILE A 955 28.55 16.07 11.00
N PHE A 956 27.71 15.87 9.99
CA PHE A 956 28.01 15.03 8.84
C PHE A 956 29.17 15.61 8.00
N GLU A 957 29.30 16.95 7.90
CA GLU A 957 30.46 17.57 7.22
C GLU A 957 31.78 17.21 7.93
N GLY A 958 31.81 17.30 9.26
CA GLY A 958 32.96 16.89 10.05
C GLY A 958 33.30 15.40 9.89
N LEU A 959 32.27 14.54 9.92
CA LEU A 959 32.45 13.07 9.74
C LEU A 959 32.88 12.70 8.32
N ALA A 960 32.40 13.40 7.30
CA ALA A 960 32.83 13.18 5.91
C ALA A 960 34.29 13.58 5.66
N LEU A 961 34.72 14.70 6.24
CA LEU A 961 36.14 15.09 6.22
C LEU A 961 37.02 14.06 6.95
N LEU A 962 36.53 13.49 8.06
CA LEU A 962 37.21 12.43 8.79
C LEU A 962 37.29 11.14 7.95
N ALA A 963 36.24 10.80 7.19
CA ALA A 963 36.27 9.67 6.27
C ALA A 963 37.34 9.86 5.17
N HIS A 964 37.42 11.04 4.55
CA HIS A 964 38.53 11.38 3.61
C HIS A 964 39.91 11.26 4.27
N ALA A 965 40.06 11.76 5.50
CA ALA A 965 41.30 11.66 6.24
C ALA A 965 41.76 10.19 6.40
N ARG A 966 40.82 9.29 6.74
CA ARG A 966 41.15 7.85 6.87
C ARG A 966 41.49 7.21 5.54
N VAL A 967 40.79 7.54 4.45
CA VAL A 967 41.11 7.03 3.12
C VAL A 967 42.49 7.47 2.69
N HIS A 968 42.91 8.74 2.92
CA HIS A 968 44.22 9.23 2.60
C HIS A 968 45.32 8.61 3.47
N LEU A 969 44.99 8.31 4.76
CA LEU A 969 45.90 7.57 5.62
C LEU A 969 46.17 6.16 5.08
N ALA A 970 45.11 5.45 4.65
CA ALA A 970 45.19 4.13 4.05
C ALA A 970 45.89 4.11 2.66
N ARG A 971 45.98 5.27 1.97
CA ARG A 971 46.76 5.46 0.74
C ARG A 971 48.22 5.80 0.99
N ASP A 972 48.65 5.86 2.24
CA ASP A 972 49.97 6.35 2.64
C ASP A 972 50.23 7.81 2.24
N GLU A 973 49.22 8.65 2.35
CA GLU A 973 49.28 10.10 2.06
C GLU A 973 49.09 10.91 3.36
N PRO A 974 50.07 10.87 4.31
CA PRO A 974 49.86 11.43 5.66
C PRO A 974 49.64 12.95 5.66
N ASP A 975 50.20 13.71 4.74
CA ASP A 975 50.01 15.17 4.66
C ASP A 975 48.61 15.55 4.26
N LYS A 976 47.96 14.77 3.35
CA LYS A 976 46.60 14.99 2.98
C LYS A 976 45.66 14.53 4.12
N ALA A 977 45.94 13.37 4.72
CA ALA A 977 45.21 12.86 5.87
C ALA A 977 45.19 13.89 7.02
N ALA A 978 46.34 14.45 7.37
CA ALA A 978 46.44 15.48 8.40
C ALA A 978 45.66 16.78 8.07
N ARG A 979 45.64 17.21 6.80
CA ARG A 979 44.85 18.37 6.37
C ARG A 979 43.37 18.15 6.55
N TYR A 980 42.85 17.00 6.10
CA TYR A 980 41.43 16.67 6.26
C TYR A 980 41.08 16.46 7.71
N ALA A 981 41.90 15.79 8.50
CA ALA A 981 41.66 15.54 9.92
C ALA A 981 41.67 16.82 10.74
N ARG A 982 42.57 17.80 10.46
CA ARG A 982 42.51 19.11 11.12
C ARG A 982 41.25 19.90 10.83
N ARG A 983 40.76 19.87 9.57
CA ARG A 983 39.49 20.49 9.21
C ARG A 983 38.32 19.78 9.87
N ALA A 984 38.31 18.44 9.93
CA ALA A 984 37.31 17.66 10.66
C ALA A 984 37.32 18.02 12.16
N TRP A 985 38.49 18.03 12.78
CA TRP A 985 38.66 18.41 14.18
C TRP A 985 38.15 19.84 14.44
N GLY A 986 38.51 20.82 13.62
CA GLY A 986 38.06 22.22 13.80
C GLY A 986 36.54 22.36 13.75
N ILE A 987 35.86 21.60 12.90
CA ILE A 987 34.40 21.56 12.83
C ILE A 987 33.83 20.83 14.05
N LEU A 988 34.28 19.60 14.32
CA LEU A 988 33.70 18.70 15.34
C LEU A 988 33.97 19.25 16.76
N ALA A 989 35.15 19.81 17.03
CA ALA A 989 35.47 20.48 18.29
C ALA A 989 34.66 21.79 18.48
N GLY A 990 34.54 22.58 17.39
CA GLY A 990 33.77 23.82 17.42
C GLY A 990 32.28 23.64 17.69
N ILE A 991 31.73 22.46 17.35
CA ILE A 991 30.35 22.11 17.70
C ILE A 991 30.21 21.23 18.95
N GLY A 992 31.30 20.87 19.62
CA GLY A 992 31.30 20.06 20.86
C GLY A 992 30.99 18.56 20.62
N HIS A 993 31.21 18.05 19.42
CA HIS A 993 31.01 16.62 19.09
C HIS A 993 32.21 15.78 19.57
N ARG A 994 32.24 15.46 20.89
CA ARG A 994 33.37 14.87 21.59
C ARG A 994 33.91 13.56 20.97
N PHE A 995 32.99 12.67 20.54
CA PHE A 995 33.38 11.41 19.95
C PHE A 995 34.08 11.57 18.57
N GLY A 996 33.58 12.46 17.74
CA GLY A 996 34.20 12.80 16.47
C GLY A 996 35.50 13.57 16.60
N GLU A 997 35.60 14.46 17.63
CA GLU A 997 36.83 15.17 18.00
C GLU A 997 37.94 14.19 18.34
N ALA A 998 37.67 13.21 19.21
CA ALA A 998 38.64 12.18 19.60
C ALA A 998 39.14 11.38 18.40
N ARG A 999 38.23 10.96 17.50
CA ARG A 999 38.61 10.23 16.26
C ARG A 999 39.42 11.07 15.31
N ALA A 1000 39.18 12.37 15.23
CA ALA A 1000 39.99 13.25 14.37
C ALA A 1000 41.38 13.42 14.92
N LEU A 1001 41.54 13.52 16.27
CA LEU A 1001 42.85 13.57 16.94
C LEU A 1001 43.62 12.25 16.77
N GLU A 1002 42.97 11.11 16.84
CA GLU A 1002 43.54 9.81 16.58
C GLU A 1002 44.18 9.74 15.18
N VAL A 1003 43.43 10.16 14.12
CA VAL A 1003 43.94 10.20 12.75
C VAL A 1003 45.10 11.19 12.61
N LEU A 1004 45.09 12.32 13.33
CA LEU A 1004 46.21 13.27 13.36
C LEU A 1004 47.46 12.65 14.00
N GLY A 1005 47.28 11.88 15.07
CA GLY A 1005 48.38 11.13 15.73
C GLY A 1005 48.99 10.10 14.78
N CYS A 1006 48.16 9.29 14.10
CA CYS A 1006 48.66 8.32 13.12
C CYS A 1006 49.39 8.98 11.94
N ALA A 1007 48.90 10.12 11.43
CA ALA A 1007 49.51 10.86 10.35
C ALA A 1007 50.86 11.53 10.77
N ALA A 1008 51.04 11.81 12.06
CA ALA A 1008 52.30 12.35 12.58
C ALA A 1008 53.34 11.26 12.91
N GLY A 1009 52.88 10.11 13.39
CA GLY A 1009 53.74 8.96 13.76
C GLY A 1009 54.33 8.20 12.54
N GLY A 1010 53.74 8.30 11.35
CA GLY A 1010 54.30 7.77 10.10
C GLY A 1010 55.52 8.57 9.55
N ARG A 1011 56.00 9.58 10.27
CA ARG A 1011 57.19 10.40 9.91
C ARG A 1011 58.43 10.02 10.73
N GLY A 1012 58.37 8.94 11.57
CA GLY A 1012 59.50 8.51 12.40
C GLY A 1012 60.16 7.23 11.92
#